data_a952d992f0a00571860f37d1e9d2e414
#
_entry.id   a952d992f0a00571860f37d1e9d2e414
#
_cell.length_a   1.000
_cell.length_b   1.000
_cell.length_c   1.000
_cell.angle_alpha   90.00
_cell.angle_beta   90.00
_cell.angle_gamma   90.00
#
_symmetry.space_group_name_H-M   'P 1'
#
loop_
_entity.id
_entity.type
_entity.pdbx_description
1 polymer ?
#
loop_
_entity_poly.entity_id
_entity_poly.type
_entity_poly.pdbx_seq_one_letter_code
_entity_poly.pdbx_strand_id
1 'polypeptide(L)'
;MGRGFFIWASSVLLGCTLLLPPAASASTEFEMQLPQVFLEGIAYDLTVSVAATDPTASSQPTPLLRVNDFPYMPSRADGEWVFTDVAATGKGAAVVTLELTGEVVEHAEVPVIPAWVSILPPLVAIGMALLIRSVLPALMLGLWLGAWAIEGLTAKGVFIGLFASFEVYVANAVANYDHATIMLFTFMIAGMVGVISRNGGMRGIVEWIITGANSAKRGQLAVWSLGLLIFFDDYSNTLVVGNTSRSITDRLRISREKLAYLVDSTAAPLATVALVTTWIGYQVSLIGDAIAPLDDLTMSPYSIFLNSILYSFYPFMAILLVVLVITTGREFGPMLAAERRARSTGVTAPPVKSRVGQDDEAALAMKEGVPPRAFNALIPVAVMILGILVGLYVTGEGDTIGEIIGSANSYRALMWASLSGALVAILMTAAQRLLTLDEIVDAWVSGARFTFIAMIILVLAWSMSEISRELHTADFLIASLGDSLPAAALPAVIFVLAAFTAFSTGSSWGAMGILLPLVLPLCWAIMGMEGMTAGEDYFVLYSSVAGVLAGAVWGDHCSPISDTTVMSSLSAGCDHIEHVRTQLPYALLAGAAALGAGTLPTSFGLPWWLGMLAAAAVTVVGLRLLGEPVEDYRPE
;
A
#
# COMPACT_ATOMS: atom_id res chain seq x y z
N MET A 1 -9.47 33.59 50.82
CA MET A 1 -9.09 32.44 51.65
C MET A 1 -8.23 31.57 50.78
N GLY A 2 -6.95 31.50 50.76
CA GLY A 2 -5.92 31.91 51.73
C GLY A 2 -5.00 30.74 52.03
N ARG A 3 -3.78 30.79 51.46
CA ARG A 3 -2.53 30.25 52.02
C ARG A 3 -2.43 28.73 52.27
N GLY A 4 -1.46 28.12 51.52
CA GLY A 4 -0.90 26.83 51.95
C GLY A 4 -0.19 26.05 50.82
N PHE A 5 0.78 26.65 50.14
CA PHE A 5 1.71 25.88 49.26
C PHE A 5 3.06 26.60 49.13
N PHE A 6 3.75 26.73 50.25
CA PHE A 6 5.18 27.03 50.30
C PHE A 6 5.71 26.47 51.60
N ILE A 7 6.68 25.62 51.51
CA ILE A 7 7.64 25.07 52.48
C ILE A 7 7.81 23.57 52.18
N TRP A 8 8.74 23.25 51.31
CA TRP A 8 9.62 22.06 51.36
C TRP A 8 10.69 22.21 50.25
N ALA A 9 11.57 23.13 50.48
CA ALA A 9 12.81 23.26 49.71
C ALA A 9 13.85 23.88 50.65
N SER A 10 14.45 23.09 51.51
CA SER A 10 15.68 23.41 52.22
C SER A 10 16.01 22.28 53.16
N SER A 11 16.82 21.30 52.80
CA SER A 11 17.68 20.47 53.65
C SER A 11 18.16 19.23 52.91
N VAL A 12 19.02 19.36 51.93
CA VAL A 12 20.06 18.34 51.57
C VAL A 12 21.22 19.07 50.90
N LEU A 13 22.01 19.73 51.67
CA LEU A 13 23.32 20.24 51.33
C LEU A 13 24.19 20.04 52.56
N LEU A 14 24.85 18.88 52.68
CA LEU A 14 26.13 18.65 53.35
C LEU A 14 26.42 17.13 53.30
N GLY A 15 27.43 16.76 52.51
CA GLY A 15 27.93 15.38 52.48
C GLY A 15 28.72 15.04 51.21
N CYS A 16 29.44 16.00 50.61
CA CYS A 16 30.46 15.68 49.62
C CYS A 16 31.76 15.28 50.34
N THR A 17 31.86 14.04 50.75
CA THR A 17 33.16 13.40 50.92
C THR A 17 33.62 12.93 49.54
N LEU A 18 34.77 13.46 49.11
CA LEU A 18 35.54 13.01 47.96
C LEU A 18 35.85 11.53 48.07
N LEU A 19 35.03 10.67 47.51
CA LEU A 19 35.42 9.35 47.05
C LEU A 19 35.78 9.49 45.57
N LEU A 20 37.08 9.49 45.27
CA LEU A 20 37.60 9.25 43.94
C LEU A 20 36.95 7.94 43.47
N PRO A 21 36.29 7.91 42.29
CA PRO A 21 35.84 6.66 41.76
C PRO A 21 37.07 5.79 41.52
N PRO A 22 37.02 4.48 41.78
CA PRO A 22 38.04 3.56 41.33
C PRO A 22 38.17 3.73 39.81
N ALA A 23 39.38 3.76 39.30
CA ALA A 23 39.64 3.78 37.86
C ALA A 23 38.73 2.73 37.22
N ALA A 24 37.73 3.20 36.46
CA ALA A 24 36.92 2.34 35.64
C ALA A 24 37.93 1.65 34.67
N SER A 25 38.15 0.37 34.85
CA SER A 25 38.70 -0.45 33.80
C SER A 25 37.78 -0.25 32.61
N ALA A 26 38.28 0.30 31.52
CA ALA A 26 37.55 0.40 30.27
C ALA A 26 37.17 -1.03 29.87
N SER A 27 35.97 -1.44 30.24
CA SER A 27 35.34 -2.62 29.68
C SER A 27 34.98 -2.26 28.24
N THR A 28 35.59 -2.92 27.29
CA THR A 28 35.21 -2.86 25.88
C THR A 28 33.77 -3.38 25.86
N GLU A 29 32.80 -2.50 25.65
CA GLU A 29 31.41 -2.91 25.47
C GLU A 29 31.30 -3.51 24.08
N PHE A 30 30.97 -4.79 24.03
CA PHE A 30 30.59 -5.50 22.81
C PHE A 30 29.05 -5.44 22.73
N GLU A 31 28.53 -5.10 21.60
CA GLU A 31 27.12 -5.17 21.30
C GLU A 31 26.89 -6.23 20.23
N MET A 32 26.29 -7.34 20.62
CA MET A 32 25.99 -8.47 19.76
C MET A 32 24.55 -8.34 19.25
N GLN A 33 24.40 -8.16 17.96
CA GLN A 33 23.08 -8.14 17.33
C GLN A 33 22.60 -9.58 17.11
N LEU A 34 21.81 -10.09 18.08
CA LEU A 34 21.22 -11.42 18.01
C LEU A 34 19.81 -11.36 17.41
N PRO A 35 19.42 -12.40 16.65
CA PRO A 35 18.04 -12.56 16.25
C PRO A 35 17.16 -12.80 17.49
N GLN A 36 15.92 -12.34 17.46
CA GLN A 36 14.94 -12.60 18.53
C GLN A 36 14.62 -14.10 18.64
N VAL A 37 14.73 -14.83 17.54
CA VAL A 37 14.47 -16.26 17.46
C VAL A 37 15.35 -16.90 16.38
N PHE A 38 15.86 -18.10 16.63
CA PHE A 38 16.48 -18.92 15.60
C PHE A 38 15.45 -19.84 14.94
N LEU A 39 15.52 -19.96 13.61
CA LEU A 39 14.82 -21.00 12.87
C LEU A 39 15.68 -22.26 12.80
N GLU A 40 15.12 -23.40 13.20
CA GLU A 40 15.84 -24.68 13.21
C GLU A 40 16.41 -25.02 11.83
N GLY A 41 17.74 -25.09 11.72
CA GLY A 41 18.45 -25.48 10.50
C GLY A 41 18.57 -24.39 9.43
N ILE A 42 18.16 -23.16 9.69
CA ILE A 42 18.41 -22.01 8.82
C ILE A 42 19.67 -21.29 9.31
N ALA A 43 20.53 -20.92 8.38
CA ALA A 43 21.77 -20.21 8.65
C ALA A 43 21.56 -18.68 8.53
N TYR A 44 22.25 -17.93 9.37
CA TYR A 44 22.20 -16.46 9.41
C TYR A 44 23.62 -15.89 9.45
N ASP A 45 23.77 -14.67 8.98
CA ASP A 45 24.94 -13.86 9.20
C ASP A 45 24.71 -12.99 10.45
N LEU A 46 25.57 -13.13 11.46
CA LEU A 46 25.48 -12.37 12.70
C LEU A 46 26.60 -11.34 12.78
N THR A 47 26.26 -10.12 13.14
CA THR A 47 27.22 -9.02 13.27
C THR A 47 27.46 -8.70 14.74
N VAL A 48 28.74 -8.52 15.10
CA VAL A 48 29.16 -8.05 16.42
C VAL A 48 29.90 -6.74 16.24
N SER A 49 29.30 -5.67 16.75
CA SER A 49 29.94 -4.36 16.81
C SER A 49 30.72 -4.22 18.11
N VAL A 50 31.86 -3.55 18.02
CA VAL A 50 32.71 -3.23 19.18
C VAL A 50 32.62 -1.73 19.39
N ALA A 51 32.09 -1.30 20.53
CA ALA A 51 32.13 0.11 20.90
C ALA A 51 33.60 0.56 21.02
N ALA A 52 34.07 1.24 19.97
CA ALA A 52 35.47 1.65 19.85
C ALA A 52 35.81 2.72 20.89
N THR A 53 36.55 2.34 21.90
CA THR A 53 37.23 3.31 22.79
C THR A 53 38.49 3.92 22.17
N ASP A 54 39.03 3.34 21.09
CA ASP A 54 40.17 3.88 20.36
C ASP A 54 40.21 3.39 18.89
N PRO A 55 39.98 4.24 17.89
CA PRO A 55 40.01 3.87 16.47
C PRO A 55 41.40 3.51 15.93
N THR A 56 42.47 3.65 16.73
CA THR A 56 43.87 3.41 16.35
C THR A 56 44.42 2.04 16.78
N ALA A 57 43.66 1.26 17.54
CA ALA A 57 44.12 -0.05 18.01
C ALA A 57 44.08 -1.11 16.90
N SER A 58 45.17 -1.27 16.19
CA SER A 58 45.38 -2.27 15.11
C SER A 58 45.44 -3.75 15.58
N SER A 59 45.18 -4.02 16.85
CA SER A 59 45.27 -5.37 17.44
C SER A 59 44.12 -5.66 18.41
N GLN A 60 42.89 -5.57 17.95
CA GLN A 60 41.78 -6.13 18.72
C GLN A 60 41.82 -7.66 18.64
N PRO A 61 41.65 -8.38 19.76
CA PRO A 61 41.58 -9.82 19.73
C PRO A 61 40.34 -10.28 18.95
N THR A 62 40.50 -11.32 18.13
CA THR A 62 39.41 -11.89 17.32
C THR A 62 38.39 -12.55 18.25
N PRO A 63 37.11 -12.14 18.22
CA PRO A 63 36.09 -12.80 19.01
C PRO A 63 35.75 -14.18 18.44
N LEU A 64 35.33 -15.10 19.31
CA LEU A 64 34.83 -16.44 18.95
C LEU A 64 33.36 -16.50 19.37
N LEU A 65 32.47 -16.74 18.42
CA LEU A 65 31.06 -16.99 18.69
C LEU A 65 30.81 -18.48 18.85
N ARG A 66 30.07 -18.88 19.88
CA ARG A 66 29.56 -20.25 20.01
C ARG A 66 28.07 -20.26 20.10
N VAL A 67 27.45 -21.17 19.34
CA VAL A 67 26.01 -21.46 19.42
C VAL A 67 25.86 -22.93 19.79
N ASN A 68 25.32 -23.23 20.97
CA ASN A 68 25.25 -24.60 21.52
C ASN A 68 26.60 -25.32 21.48
N ASP A 69 27.66 -24.67 21.95
CA ASP A 69 29.03 -25.11 21.93
C ASP A 69 29.72 -25.26 20.55
N PHE A 70 29.01 -25.03 19.44
CA PHE A 70 29.59 -25.04 18.12
C PHE A 70 30.30 -23.71 17.83
N PRO A 71 31.60 -23.71 17.50
CA PRO A 71 32.38 -22.48 17.31
C PRO A 71 32.24 -21.93 15.89
N TYR A 72 32.04 -20.60 15.78
CA TYR A 72 32.07 -19.84 14.54
C TYR A 72 33.19 -18.82 14.58
N MET A 73 33.94 -18.71 13.49
CA MET A 73 35.03 -17.75 13.34
C MET A 73 34.55 -16.56 12.52
N PRO A 74 34.83 -15.31 12.95
CA PRO A 74 34.41 -14.14 12.22
C PRO A 74 35.28 -13.83 11.02
N SER A 75 34.70 -13.17 10.03
CA SER A 75 35.39 -12.33 9.06
C SER A 75 35.28 -10.85 9.52
N ARG A 76 36.18 -9.98 9.06
CA ARG A 76 36.12 -8.55 9.36
C ARG A 76 35.65 -7.79 8.13
N ALA A 77 34.52 -7.12 8.24
CA ALA A 77 33.97 -6.27 7.20
C ALA A 77 33.64 -4.89 7.81
N ASP A 78 34.01 -3.81 7.16
CA ASP A 78 33.71 -2.40 7.51
C ASP A 78 33.91 -1.98 8.98
N GLY A 79 34.84 -2.65 9.65
CA GLY A 79 35.16 -2.38 11.06
C GLY A 79 34.40 -3.24 12.07
N GLU A 80 33.47 -4.06 11.63
CA GLU A 80 32.64 -4.98 12.41
C GLU A 80 33.12 -6.44 12.22
N TRP A 81 32.75 -7.32 13.15
CA TRP A 81 32.97 -8.73 13.07
C TRP A 81 31.70 -9.44 12.56
N VAL A 82 31.80 -10.09 11.40
CA VAL A 82 30.69 -10.82 10.79
C VAL A 82 30.92 -12.32 10.91
N PHE A 83 29.98 -13.03 11.51
CA PHE A 83 29.98 -14.50 11.60
C PHE A 83 28.97 -15.01 10.57
N THR A 84 29.46 -15.66 9.54
CA THR A 84 28.65 -16.20 8.44
C THR A 84 28.12 -17.60 8.74
N ASP A 85 26.98 -17.94 8.16
CA ASP A 85 26.35 -19.27 8.22
C ASP A 85 26.11 -19.79 9.66
N VAL A 86 25.77 -18.92 10.59
CA VAL A 86 25.47 -19.29 11.98
C VAL A 86 24.10 -19.96 12.04
N ALA A 87 24.05 -21.23 12.42
CA ALA A 87 22.80 -21.99 12.52
C ALA A 87 22.62 -22.59 13.93
N ALA A 88 21.39 -22.53 14.42
CA ALA A 88 21.01 -23.24 15.64
C ALA A 88 20.31 -24.55 15.30
N THR A 89 20.72 -25.64 15.97
CA THR A 89 20.11 -26.96 15.86
C THR A 89 19.54 -27.40 17.21
N GLY A 90 18.38 -28.06 17.20
CA GLY A 90 17.74 -28.56 18.41
C GLY A 90 16.47 -27.77 18.75
N LYS A 91 15.73 -28.27 19.74
CA LYS A 91 14.46 -27.65 20.19
C LYS A 91 14.68 -26.94 21.53
N GLY A 92 14.02 -25.81 21.69
CA GLY A 92 14.04 -25.05 22.95
C GLY A 92 14.76 -23.73 22.81
N ALA A 93 15.87 -23.52 23.48
CA ALA A 93 16.70 -22.33 23.37
C ALA A 93 18.11 -22.69 22.95
N ALA A 94 18.71 -21.87 22.08
CA ALA A 94 20.13 -21.92 21.75
C ALA A 94 20.89 -21.02 22.72
N VAL A 95 21.98 -21.55 23.28
CA VAL A 95 22.89 -20.78 24.10
C VAL A 95 23.94 -20.14 23.19
N VAL A 96 23.92 -18.82 23.11
CA VAL A 96 24.87 -18.04 22.32
C VAL A 96 25.89 -17.41 23.28
N THR A 97 27.19 -17.68 23.05
CA THR A 97 28.27 -17.10 23.86
C THR A 97 29.30 -16.43 22.97
N LEU A 98 29.70 -15.24 23.33
CA LEU A 98 30.81 -14.52 22.71
C LEU A 98 32.03 -14.64 23.63
N GLU A 99 33.11 -15.26 23.12
CA GLU A 99 34.36 -15.41 23.83
C GLU A 99 35.41 -14.46 23.27
N LEU A 100 36.16 -13.80 24.16
CA LEU A 100 37.33 -13.01 23.80
C LEU A 100 38.51 -13.47 24.60
N THR A 101 39.61 -13.86 23.93
CA THR A 101 40.83 -14.39 24.59
C THR A 101 40.56 -15.57 25.54
N GLY A 102 39.49 -16.33 25.33
CA GLY A 102 39.12 -17.49 26.15
C GLY A 102 38.23 -17.17 27.37
N GLU A 103 37.82 -15.91 27.54
CA GLU A 103 36.82 -15.51 28.53
C GLU A 103 35.48 -15.18 27.86
N VAL A 104 34.36 -15.63 28.46
CA VAL A 104 33.01 -15.31 27.97
C VAL A 104 32.72 -13.86 28.30
N VAL A 105 32.48 -13.05 27.26
CA VAL A 105 32.19 -11.62 27.37
C VAL A 105 30.70 -11.37 27.39
N GLU A 106 29.95 -12.16 26.61
CA GLU A 106 28.51 -12.05 26.50
C GLU A 106 27.85 -13.43 26.43
N HIS A 107 26.65 -13.56 26.99
CA HIS A 107 25.89 -14.81 27.04
C HIS A 107 24.39 -14.50 26.88
N ALA A 108 23.76 -15.17 25.94
CA ALA A 108 22.32 -15.01 25.68
C ALA A 108 21.67 -16.37 25.37
N GLU A 109 20.41 -16.50 25.77
CA GLU A 109 19.56 -17.64 25.38
C GLU A 109 18.52 -17.14 24.36
N VAL A 110 18.55 -17.69 23.16
CA VAL A 110 17.63 -17.33 22.06
C VAL A 110 16.73 -18.52 21.76
N PRO A 111 15.40 -18.34 21.71
CA PRO A 111 14.47 -19.40 21.36
C PRO A 111 14.76 -20.00 19.99
N VAL A 112 14.62 -21.32 19.86
CA VAL A 112 14.71 -22.05 18.58
C VAL A 112 13.34 -22.60 18.23
N ILE A 113 12.80 -22.20 17.09
CA ILE A 113 11.51 -22.67 16.59
C ILE A 113 11.65 -23.44 15.27
N PRO A 114 10.71 -24.33 14.93
CA PRO A 114 10.71 -24.97 13.60
C PRO A 114 10.62 -23.91 12.49
N ALA A 115 11.48 -24.01 11.49
CA ALA A 115 11.63 -22.98 10.46
C ALA A 115 10.32 -22.63 9.71
N TRP A 116 9.44 -23.63 9.47
CA TRP A 116 8.16 -23.43 8.81
C TRP A 116 7.17 -22.57 9.60
N VAL A 117 7.38 -22.33 10.90
CA VAL A 117 6.55 -21.47 11.73
C VAL A 117 6.67 -20.02 11.30
N SER A 118 7.81 -19.62 10.75
CA SER A 118 8.07 -18.24 10.32
C SER A 118 7.08 -17.74 9.26
N ILE A 119 6.57 -18.62 8.40
CA ILE A 119 5.60 -18.26 7.36
C ILE A 119 4.15 -18.32 7.85
N LEU A 120 3.89 -18.89 9.02
CA LEU A 120 2.51 -19.02 9.52
C LEU A 120 1.79 -17.68 9.73
N PRO A 121 2.41 -16.62 10.28
CA PRO A 121 1.72 -15.35 10.49
C PRO A 121 1.11 -14.78 9.21
N PRO A 122 1.85 -14.57 8.11
CA PRO A 122 1.27 -14.10 6.86
C PRO A 122 0.32 -15.11 6.21
N LEU A 123 0.59 -16.42 6.27
CA LEU A 123 -0.32 -17.44 5.74
C LEU A 123 -1.65 -17.50 6.51
N VAL A 124 -1.62 -17.37 7.83
CA VAL A 124 -2.83 -17.31 8.66
C VAL A 124 -3.58 -16.00 8.38
N ALA A 125 -2.89 -14.88 8.22
CA ALA A 125 -3.54 -13.63 7.83
C ALA A 125 -4.26 -13.78 6.49
N ILE A 126 -3.61 -14.34 5.45
CA ILE A 126 -4.24 -14.61 4.15
C ILE A 126 -5.42 -15.60 4.31
N GLY A 127 -5.17 -16.76 4.92
CA GLY A 127 -6.19 -17.82 5.06
C GLY A 127 -7.41 -17.37 5.85
N MET A 128 -7.21 -16.62 6.94
CA MET A 128 -8.30 -16.08 7.74
C MET A 128 -9.01 -14.92 7.03
N ALA A 129 -8.29 -14.07 6.30
CA ALA A 129 -8.93 -13.04 5.48
C ALA A 129 -9.87 -13.65 4.43
N LEU A 130 -9.46 -14.75 3.78
CA LEU A 130 -10.29 -15.50 2.85
C LEU A 130 -11.51 -16.15 3.54
N LEU A 131 -11.32 -16.69 4.75
CA LEU A 131 -12.36 -17.42 5.49
C LEU A 131 -13.41 -16.48 6.10
N ILE A 132 -12.94 -15.42 6.80
CA ILE A 132 -13.77 -14.47 7.55
C ILE A 132 -14.28 -13.36 6.62
N ARG A 133 -13.64 -13.15 5.47
CA ARG A 133 -13.88 -12.02 4.54
C ARG A 133 -13.70 -10.66 5.22
N SER A 134 -12.69 -10.56 6.06
CA SER A 134 -12.35 -9.33 6.77
C SER A 134 -10.84 -9.29 7.04
N VAL A 135 -10.19 -8.20 6.64
CA VAL A 135 -8.74 -8.04 6.71
C VAL A 135 -8.27 -7.74 8.13
N LEU A 136 -8.99 -6.88 8.88
CA LEU A 136 -8.56 -6.45 10.21
C LEU A 136 -8.40 -7.60 11.21
N PRO A 137 -9.41 -8.46 11.45
CA PRO A 137 -9.25 -9.59 12.36
C PRO A 137 -8.20 -10.60 11.88
N ALA A 138 -8.04 -10.74 10.56
CA ALA A 138 -7.07 -11.65 9.96
C ALA A 138 -5.63 -11.20 10.20
N LEU A 139 -5.32 -9.91 9.98
CA LEU A 139 -4.02 -9.31 10.29
C LEU A 139 -3.74 -9.38 11.79
N MET A 140 -4.71 -9.05 12.65
CA MET A 140 -4.54 -9.15 14.11
C MET A 140 -4.22 -10.57 14.56
N LEU A 141 -4.87 -11.58 13.96
CA LEU A 141 -4.60 -12.98 14.30
C LEU A 141 -3.20 -13.41 13.84
N GLY A 142 -2.80 -13.02 12.63
CA GLY A 142 -1.45 -13.26 12.11
C GLY A 142 -0.39 -12.60 13.00
N LEU A 143 -0.60 -11.34 13.36
CA LEU A 143 0.29 -10.57 14.24
C LEU A 143 0.47 -11.23 15.60
N TRP A 144 -0.64 -11.63 16.24
CA TRP A 144 -0.60 -12.36 17.50
C TRP A 144 0.15 -13.70 17.39
N LEU A 145 -0.10 -14.46 16.32
CA LEU A 145 0.58 -15.73 16.09
C LEU A 145 2.09 -15.53 15.91
N GLY A 146 2.49 -14.48 15.19
CA GLY A 146 3.89 -14.14 15.00
C GLY A 146 4.59 -13.72 16.30
N ALA A 147 3.96 -12.85 17.07
CA ALA A 147 4.47 -12.45 18.38
C ALA A 147 4.57 -13.66 19.34
N TRP A 148 3.62 -14.59 19.28
CA TRP A 148 3.73 -15.84 20.04
C TRP A 148 4.88 -16.73 19.56
N ALA A 149 5.15 -16.79 18.27
CA ALA A 149 6.27 -17.54 17.72
C ALA A 149 7.63 -16.99 18.17
N ILE A 150 7.78 -15.67 18.24
CA ILE A 150 8.96 -14.98 18.78
C ILE A 150 9.18 -15.32 20.25
N GLU A 151 8.11 -15.47 21.05
CA GLU A 151 8.17 -15.96 22.43
C GLU A 151 8.47 -17.48 22.55
N GLY A 152 8.96 -18.11 21.50
CA GLY A 152 9.38 -19.51 21.46
C GLY A 152 8.24 -20.52 21.54
N LEU A 153 7.01 -20.16 21.16
CA LEU A 153 5.80 -20.98 21.16
C LEU A 153 5.42 -21.56 22.55
N THR A 154 5.83 -20.89 23.60
CA THR A 154 5.54 -21.32 24.98
C THR A 154 4.07 -21.09 25.35
N ALA A 155 3.53 -21.89 26.31
CA ALA A 155 2.16 -21.67 26.80
C ALA A 155 1.97 -20.29 27.46
N LYS A 156 2.99 -19.76 28.10
CA LYS A 156 3.01 -18.40 28.65
C LYS A 156 3.09 -17.36 27.55
N GLY A 157 3.87 -17.64 26.49
CA GLY A 157 4.04 -16.79 25.32
C GLY A 157 2.73 -16.51 24.56
N VAL A 158 1.71 -17.37 24.65
CA VAL A 158 0.38 -17.10 24.08
C VAL A 158 -0.20 -15.76 24.57
N PHE A 159 -0.12 -15.53 25.87
CA PHE A 159 -0.62 -14.29 26.49
C PHE A 159 0.37 -13.13 26.33
N ILE A 160 1.66 -13.39 26.51
CA ILE A 160 2.70 -12.35 26.32
C ILE A 160 2.66 -11.84 24.89
N GLY A 161 2.64 -12.72 23.87
CA GLY A 161 2.55 -12.36 22.47
C GLY A 161 1.31 -11.55 22.12
N LEU A 162 0.16 -11.82 22.78
CA LEU A 162 -1.04 -11.02 22.57
C LEU A 162 -0.83 -9.55 23.01
N PHE A 163 -0.23 -9.32 24.16
CA PHE A 163 0.07 -7.95 24.61
C PHE A 163 1.20 -7.32 23.83
N ALA A 164 2.27 -8.09 23.55
CA ALA A 164 3.40 -7.63 22.74
C ALA A 164 2.98 -7.20 21.33
N SER A 165 1.96 -7.82 20.74
CA SER A 165 1.41 -7.40 19.44
C SER A 165 1.01 -5.93 19.44
N PHE A 166 0.47 -5.41 20.53
CA PHE A 166 0.08 -4.00 20.65
C PHE A 166 1.16 -3.13 21.28
N GLU A 167 1.75 -3.57 22.38
CA GLU A 167 2.69 -2.79 23.18
C GLU A 167 4.01 -2.57 22.44
N VAL A 168 4.47 -3.56 21.66
CA VAL A 168 5.72 -3.49 20.92
C VAL A 168 5.43 -3.17 19.44
N TYR A 169 4.79 -4.08 18.71
CA TYR A 169 4.70 -3.98 17.25
C TYR A 169 3.80 -2.86 16.76
N VAL A 170 2.56 -2.78 17.25
CA VAL A 170 1.63 -1.71 16.85
C VAL A 170 2.11 -0.34 17.36
N ALA A 171 2.61 -0.27 18.60
CA ALA A 171 3.10 0.99 19.15
C ALA A 171 4.34 1.50 18.38
N ASN A 172 5.31 0.63 18.07
CA ASN A 172 6.49 1.00 17.29
C ASN A 172 6.13 1.39 15.86
N ALA A 173 5.19 0.68 15.22
CA ALA A 173 4.71 1.04 13.90
C ALA A 173 4.11 2.45 13.85
N VAL A 174 3.34 2.85 14.88
CA VAL A 174 2.78 4.21 14.98
C VAL A 174 3.83 5.24 15.37
N ALA A 175 4.82 4.88 16.19
CA ALA A 175 5.87 5.78 16.66
C ALA A 175 6.96 6.05 15.60
N ASN A 176 7.02 5.28 14.54
CA ASN A 176 7.97 5.47 13.45
C ASN A 176 7.69 6.79 12.72
N TYR A 177 8.74 7.59 12.49
CA TYR A 177 8.63 8.92 11.88
C TYR A 177 8.08 8.88 10.46
N ASP A 178 8.54 7.94 9.63
CA ASP A 178 8.12 7.82 8.24
C ASP A 178 6.67 7.35 8.15
N HIS A 179 6.27 6.39 9.00
CA HIS A 179 4.88 5.95 9.11
C HIS A 179 3.95 7.08 9.55
N ALA A 180 4.34 7.84 10.57
CA ALA A 180 3.57 9.02 11.01
C ALA A 180 3.44 10.07 9.90
N THR A 181 4.49 10.28 9.10
CA THR A 181 4.48 11.20 7.96
C THR A 181 3.48 10.74 6.89
N ILE A 182 3.42 9.44 6.59
CA ILE A 182 2.44 8.86 5.65
C ILE A 182 1.00 8.98 6.16
N MET A 183 0.78 8.72 7.45
CA MET A 183 -0.55 8.91 8.06
C MET A 183 -1.02 10.36 7.94
N LEU A 184 -0.14 11.32 8.25
CA LEU A 184 -0.43 12.75 8.14
C LEU A 184 -0.70 13.16 6.69
N PHE A 185 0.14 12.71 5.74
CA PHE A 185 -0.05 12.93 4.31
C PHE A 185 -1.44 12.45 3.85
N THR A 186 -1.81 11.23 4.20
CA THR A 186 -3.08 10.63 3.80
C THR A 186 -4.28 11.39 4.38
N PHE A 187 -4.23 11.75 5.67
CA PHE A 187 -5.29 12.57 6.29
C PHE A 187 -5.37 13.98 5.69
N MET A 188 -4.23 14.60 5.31
CA MET A 188 -4.23 15.91 4.67
C MET A 188 -4.90 15.87 3.29
N ILE A 189 -4.59 14.87 2.45
CA ILE A 189 -5.26 14.72 1.15
C ILE A 189 -6.75 14.44 1.34
N ALA A 190 -7.12 13.47 2.15
CA ALA A 190 -8.51 13.10 2.34
C ALA A 190 -9.34 14.25 2.94
N GLY A 191 -8.76 14.98 3.90
CA GLY A 191 -9.36 16.20 4.44
C GLY A 191 -9.49 17.32 3.41
N MET A 192 -8.47 17.54 2.56
CA MET A 192 -8.54 18.47 1.42
C MET A 192 -9.72 18.12 0.51
N VAL A 193 -9.87 16.84 0.18
CA VAL A 193 -10.97 16.32 -0.64
C VAL A 193 -12.34 16.61 -0.01
N GLY A 194 -12.48 16.41 1.29
CA GLY A 194 -13.69 16.79 2.03
C GLY A 194 -14.03 18.27 1.87
N VAL A 195 -13.05 19.17 2.01
CA VAL A 195 -13.24 20.62 1.85
C VAL A 195 -13.63 20.99 0.42
N ILE A 196 -12.93 20.47 -0.60
CA ILE A 196 -13.20 20.80 -2.01
C ILE A 196 -14.51 20.18 -2.51
N SER A 197 -15.00 19.13 -1.89
CA SER A 197 -16.32 18.57 -2.16
C SER A 197 -17.42 19.50 -1.61
N ARG A 198 -17.32 19.88 -0.34
CA ARG A 198 -18.34 20.67 0.36
C ARG A 198 -18.41 22.14 -0.12
N ASN A 199 -17.28 22.70 -0.58
CA ASN A 199 -17.21 24.06 -1.13
C ASN A 199 -17.66 24.19 -2.60
N GLY A 200 -18.16 23.11 -3.20
CA GLY A 200 -18.67 23.08 -4.57
C GLY A 200 -17.60 22.97 -5.65
N GLY A 201 -16.33 22.74 -5.30
CA GLY A 201 -15.24 22.57 -6.26
C GLY A 201 -15.42 21.36 -7.15
N MET A 202 -15.72 20.20 -6.54
CA MET A 202 -15.96 18.95 -7.26
C MET A 202 -17.17 19.04 -8.19
N ARG A 203 -18.29 19.60 -7.71
CA ARG A 203 -19.48 19.80 -8.53
C ARG A 203 -19.24 20.77 -9.68
N GLY A 204 -18.40 21.80 -9.47
CA GLY A 204 -18.00 22.73 -10.54
C GLY A 204 -17.25 22.04 -11.68
N ILE A 205 -16.37 21.09 -11.39
CA ILE A 205 -15.69 20.25 -12.40
C ILE A 205 -16.74 19.46 -13.20
N VAL A 206 -17.68 18.83 -12.51
CA VAL A 206 -18.74 18.04 -13.13
C VAL A 206 -19.59 18.89 -14.08
N GLU A 207 -20.09 20.04 -13.62
CA GLU A 207 -20.92 20.93 -14.45
C GLU A 207 -20.16 21.45 -15.67
N TRP A 208 -18.85 21.73 -15.53
CA TRP A 208 -18.02 22.18 -16.63
C TRP A 208 -17.90 21.11 -17.75
N ILE A 209 -17.71 19.83 -17.39
CA ILE A 209 -17.52 18.74 -18.36
C ILE A 209 -18.86 18.30 -18.99
N ILE A 210 -19.94 18.28 -18.20
CA ILE A 210 -21.25 17.74 -18.63
C ILE A 210 -21.93 18.63 -19.68
N THR A 211 -21.61 19.92 -19.77
CA THR A 211 -22.30 20.86 -20.68
C THR A 211 -22.26 20.43 -22.15
N GLY A 212 -21.30 19.61 -22.60
CA GLY A 212 -21.17 19.11 -23.96
C GLY A 212 -21.84 17.76 -24.26
N ALA A 213 -22.48 17.11 -23.27
CA ALA A 213 -23.00 15.76 -23.40
C ALA A 213 -24.40 15.72 -24.00
N ASN A 214 -24.49 15.55 -25.32
CA ASN A 214 -25.77 15.54 -26.08
C ASN A 214 -26.09 14.19 -26.75
N SER A 215 -25.29 13.14 -26.50
CA SER A 215 -25.56 11.76 -26.91
C SER A 215 -25.09 10.79 -25.87
N ALA A 216 -25.56 9.54 -25.90
CA ALA A 216 -25.15 8.51 -24.96
C ALA A 216 -23.62 8.28 -24.99
N LYS A 217 -23.00 8.29 -26.18
CA LYS A 217 -21.56 8.19 -26.33
C LYS A 217 -20.83 9.36 -25.67
N ARG A 218 -21.27 10.60 -25.90
CA ARG A 218 -20.65 11.79 -25.29
C ARG A 218 -20.90 11.85 -23.78
N GLY A 219 -22.07 11.37 -23.32
CA GLY A 219 -22.37 11.25 -21.90
C GLY A 219 -21.44 10.29 -21.18
N GLN A 220 -21.22 9.11 -21.75
CA GLN A 220 -20.26 8.13 -21.20
C GLN A 220 -18.83 8.67 -21.20
N LEU A 221 -18.38 9.34 -22.28
CA LEU A 221 -17.07 9.99 -22.34
C LEU A 221 -16.93 11.08 -21.29
N ALA A 222 -17.99 11.87 -21.04
CA ALA A 222 -17.98 12.89 -19.99
C ALA A 222 -17.83 12.27 -18.60
N VAL A 223 -18.56 11.20 -18.29
CA VAL A 223 -18.42 10.46 -17.02
C VAL A 223 -17.01 9.88 -16.87
N TRP A 224 -16.48 9.24 -17.90
CA TRP A 224 -15.11 8.71 -17.90
C TRP A 224 -14.06 9.81 -17.71
N SER A 225 -14.22 10.96 -18.41
CA SER A 225 -13.30 12.11 -18.25
C SER A 225 -13.36 12.71 -16.86
N LEU A 226 -14.56 12.73 -16.23
CA LEU A 226 -14.73 13.14 -14.84
C LEU A 226 -13.96 12.22 -13.89
N GLY A 227 -14.10 10.91 -14.09
CA GLY A 227 -13.34 9.91 -13.32
C GLY A 227 -11.84 10.12 -13.45
N LEU A 228 -11.34 10.36 -14.68
CA LEU A 228 -9.92 10.65 -14.89
C LEU A 228 -9.46 11.96 -14.24
N LEU A 229 -10.31 12.96 -14.13
CA LEU A 229 -9.95 14.25 -13.53
C LEU A 229 -9.96 14.20 -11.99
N ILE A 230 -10.79 13.30 -11.42
CA ILE A 230 -10.88 13.08 -9.97
C ILE A 230 -10.02 11.86 -9.58
N PHE A 231 -8.79 11.79 -10.06
CA PHE A 231 -7.87 10.65 -9.91
C PHE A 231 -7.24 10.53 -8.52
N PHE A 232 -7.25 11.60 -7.75
CA PHE A 232 -6.47 11.73 -6.52
C PHE A 232 -7.06 11.00 -5.31
N ASP A 233 -8.32 10.53 -5.39
CA ASP A 233 -8.98 9.75 -4.36
C ASP A 233 -10.13 8.91 -4.95
N ASP A 234 -10.09 7.61 -4.75
CA ASP A 234 -11.05 6.65 -5.31
C ASP A 234 -12.45 6.76 -4.70
N TYR A 235 -12.55 6.98 -3.39
CA TYR A 235 -13.85 7.16 -2.71
C TYR A 235 -14.56 8.43 -3.19
N SER A 236 -13.84 9.54 -3.30
CA SER A 236 -14.40 10.79 -3.83
C SER A 236 -14.76 10.67 -5.30
N ASN A 237 -13.93 10.01 -6.11
CA ASN A 237 -14.25 9.68 -7.50
C ASN A 237 -15.59 8.97 -7.54
N THR A 238 -15.72 7.87 -6.81
CA THR A 238 -16.90 7.01 -6.80
C THR A 238 -18.15 7.77 -6.40
N LEU A 239 -18.12 8.50 -5.28
CA LEU A 239 -19.30 9.19 -4.77
C LEU A 239 -19.69 10.41 -5.61
N VAL A 240 -18.70 11.24 -5.99
CA VAL A 240 -19.00 12.48 -6.71
C VAL A 240 -19.39 12.19 -8.16
N VAL A 241 -18.61 11.40 -8.89
CA VAL A 241 -18.90 11.09 -10.30
C VAL A 241 -20.20 10.30 -10.42
N GLY A 242 -20.39 9.27 -9.59
CA GLY A 242 -21.59 8.46 -9.60
C GLY A 242 -22.86 9.27 -9.38
N ASN A 243 -22.94 9.99 -8.26
CA ASN A 243 -24.13 10.74 -7.89
C ASN A 243 -24.48 11.87 -8.86
N THR A 244 -23.48 12.65 -9.25
CA THR A 244 -23.72 13.83 -10.11
C THR A 244 -24.02 13.46 -11.54
N SER A 245 -23.56 12.30 -12.01
CA SER A 245 -23.78 11.83 -13.38
C SER A 245 -25.13 11.13 -13.59
N ARG A 246 -25.84 10.75 -12.51
CA ARG A 246 -27.13 10.03 -12.62
C ARG A 246 -28.15 10.74 -13.52
N SER A 247 -28.38 12.04 -13.29
CA SER A 247 -29.41 12.81 -14.02
C SER A 247 -29.12 12.88 -15.51
N ILE A 248 -27.84 12.99 -15.90
CA ILE A 248 -27.47 13.05 -17.31
C ILE A 248 -27.49 11.66 -17.95
N THR A 249 -27.03 10.62 -17.26
CA THR A 249 -27.05 9.25 -17.78
C THR A 249 -28.48 8.77 -17.97
N ASP A 250 -29.41 9.10 -17.07
CA ASP A 250 -30.83 8.78 -17.23
C ASP A 250 -31.44 9.49 -18.45
N ARG A 251 -31.19 10.79 -18.62
CA ARG A 251 -31.66 11.55 -19.78
C ARG A 251 -31.14 10.99 -21.10
N LEU A 252 -29.88 10.47 -21.09
CA LEU A 252 -29.23 9.92 -22.28
C LEU A 252 -29.47 8.40 -22.43
N ARG A 253 -30.37 7.83 -21.64
CA ARG A 253 -30.71 6.39 -21.62
C ARG A 253 -29.50 5.49 -21.50
N ILE A 254 -28.53 5.84 -20.66
CA ILE A 254 -27.40 5.01 -20.27
C ILE A 254 -27.85 4.22 -19.04
N SER A 255 -27.59 2.90 -19.01
CA SER A 255 -27.99 2.06 -17.88
C SER A 255 -27.21 2.45 -16.60
N ARG A 256 -27.84 2.23 -15.44
CA ARG A 256 -27.20 2.47 -14.14
C ARG A 256 -26.04 1.50 -13.90
N GLU A 257 -26.13 0.30 -14.41
CA GLU A 257 -25.06 -0.69 -14.43
C GLU A 257 -23.84 -0.18 -15.22
N LYS A 258 -24.10 0.49 -16.36
CA LYS A 258 -23.02 1.11 -17.13
C LYS A 258 -22.40 2.29 -16.41
N LEU A 259 -23.21 3.13 -15.77
CA LEU A 259 -22.69 4.24 -14.96
C LEU A 259 -21.81 3.70 -13.83
N ALA A 260 -22.26 2.68 -13.09
CA ALA A 260 -21.49 2.06 -12.02
C ALA A 260 -20.15 1.50 -12.53
N TYR A 261 -20.15 0.80 -13.67
CA TYR A 261 -18.93 0.30 -14.31
C TYR A 261 -17.95 1.41 -14.71
N LEU A 262 -18.45 2.53 -15.27
CA LEU A 262 -17.60 3.68 -15.65
C LEU A 262 -16.91 4.28 -14.43
N VAL A 263 -17.66 4.42 -13.34
CA VAL A 263 -17.18 4.98 -12.07
C VAL A 263 -16.16 4.06 -11.44
N ASP A 264 -16.47 2.78 -11.25
CA ASP A 264 -15.61 1.80 -10.61
C ASP A 264 -14.28 1.62 -11.38
N SER A 265 -14.35 1.53 -12.72
CA SER A 265 -13.15 1.39 -13.58
C SER A 265 -12.26 2.63 -13.62
N THR A 266 -12.72 3.80 -13.15
CA THR A 266 -11.91 5.02 -13.05
C THR A 266 -11.55 5.38 -11.61
N ALA A 267 -11.95 4.59 -10.63
CA ALA A 267 -11.61 4.76 -9.22
C ALA A 267 -10.30 4.02 -8.87
N ALA A 268 -10.37 2.82 -8.32
CA ALA A 268 -9.20 2.04 -7.90
C ALA A 268 -8.15 1.79 -9.01
N PRO A 269 -8.52 1.45 -10.27
CA PRO A 269 -7.52 1.29 -11.33
C PRO A 269 -6.69 2.54 -11.60
N LEU A 270 -7.30 3.73 -11.50
CA LEU A 270 -6.59 4.98 -11.70
C LEU A 270 -5.77 5.38 -10.47
N ALA A 271 -6.34 5.22 -9.27
CA ALA A 271 -5.68 5.59 -8.01
C ALA A 271 -4.37 4.83 -7.79
N THR A 272 -4.27 3.58 -8.25
CA THR A 272 -3.07 2.74 -8.06
C THR A 272 -1.89 3.10 -8.97
N VAL A 273 -2.12 3.78 -10.11
CA VAL A 273 -1.06 4.15 -11.08
C VAL A 273 -0.82 5.65 -11.17
N ALA A 274 -1.66 6.48 -10.57
CA ALA A 274 -1.49 7.92 -10.61
C ALA A 274 -0.42 8.38 -9.61
N LEU A 275 0.36 9.38 -10.02
CA LEU A 275 1.55 9.83 -9.29
C LEU A 275 1.25 10.55 -7.97
N VAL A 276 -0.01 10.93 -7.74
CA VAL A 276 -0.43 11.74 -6.58
C VAL A 276 -1.84 11.34 -6.18
N THR A 277 -1.97 10.40 -5.26
CA THR A 277 -3.25 9.90 -4.78
C THR A 277 -3.19 9.63 -3.27
N THR A 278 -4.34 9.39 -2.65
CA THR A 278 -4.41 8.85 -1.29
C THR A 278 -3.70 7.49 -1.16
N TRP A 279 -3.53 6.76 -2.27
CA TRP A 279 -2.91 5.43 -2.30
C TRP A 279 -1.39 5.44 -2.32
N ILE A 280 -0.76 6.47 -2.93
CA ILE A 280 0.69 6.47 -3.15
C ILE A 280 1.48 6.40 -1.84
N GLY A 281 1.03 7.10 -0.81
CA GLY A 281 1.66 7.04 0.51
C GLY A 281 1.65 5.62 1.09
N TYR A 282 0.52 4.94 0.97
CA TYR A 282 0.36 3.55 1.38
C TYR A 282 1.31 2.62 0.62
N GLN A 283 1.29 2.69 -0.71
CA GLN A 283 2.10 1.83 -1.59
C GLN A 283 3.59 2.04 -1.39
N VAL A 284 4.04 3.30 -1.37
CA VAL A 284 5.46 3.65 -1.20
C VAL A 284 5.96 3.27 0.20
N SER A 285 5.12 3.42 1.23
CA SER A 285 5.49 3.02 2.59
C SER A 285 5.68 1.52 2.71
N LEU A 286 4.74 0.72 2.19
CA LEU A 286 4.87 -0.75 2.21
C LEU A 286 6.09 -1.25 1.43
N ILE A 287 6.40 -0.61 0.28
CA ILE A 287 7.63 -0.89 -0.46
C ILE A 287 8.84 -0.54 0.38
N GLY A 288 8.84 0.63 1.06
CA GLY A 288 9.93 1.08 1.90
C GLY A 288 10.25 0.11 3.02
N ASP A 289 9.23 -0.32 3.76
CA ASP A 289 9.40 -1.29 4.84
C ASP A 289 9.89 -2.65 4.33
N ALA A 290 9.38 -3.08 3.17
CA ALA A 290 9.78 -4.37 2.59
C ALA A 290 11.23 -4.40 2.10
N ILE A 291 11.76 -3.26 1.62
CA ILE A 291 13.15 -3.17 1.14
C ILE A 291 14.14 -2.72 2.22
N ALA A 292 13.66 -2.18 3.35
CA ALA A 292 14.53 -1.68 4.42
C ALA A 292 15.59 -2.70 4.91
N PRO A 293 15.32 -4.01 4.97
CA PRO A 293 16.31 -5.02 5.34
C PRO A 293 17.22 -5.47 4.20
N LEU A 294 17.09 -4.92 2.98
CA LEU A 294 17.82 -5.35 1.78
C LEU A 294 19.00 -4.40 1.51
N ASP A 295 20.11 -4.59 2.20
CA ASP A 295 21.27 -3.69 2.18
C ASP A 295 21.86 -3.43 0.78
N ASP A 296 21.79 -4.42 -0.11
CA ASP A 296 22.29 -4.32 -1.49
C ASP A 296 21.37 -3.55 -2.44
N LEU A 297 20.12 -3.24 -2.03
CA LEU A 297 19.14 -2.54 -2.85
C LEU A 297 19.12 -1.03 -2.54
N THR A 298 19.89 -0.26 -3.30
CA THR A 298 20.10 1.18 -3.06
C THR A 298 18.98 2.10 -3.61
N MET A 299 17.92 1.54 -4.20
CA MET A 299 16.83 2.32 -4.80
C MET A 299 15.86 2.87 -3.75
N SER A 300 15.39 4.10 -3.95
CA SER A 300 14.32 4.64 -3.09
C SER A 300 12.97 3.93 -3.35
N PRO A 301 12.12 3.80 -2.31
CA PRO A 301 10.79 3.19 -2.43
C PRO A 301 9.93 3.83 -3.52
N TYR A 302 10.03 5.15 -3.64
CA TYR A 302 9.30 5.92 -4.66
C TYR A 302 9.78 5.62 -6.08
N SER A 303 11.10 5.42 -6.29
CA SER A 303 11.65 5.02 -7.59
C SER A 303 11.18 3.62 -7.99
N ILE A 304 11.13 2.67 -7.04
CA ILE A 304 10.60 1.33 -7.30
C ILE A 304 9.12 1.42 -7.70
N PHE A 305 8.32 2.20 -6.97
CA PHE A 305 6.93 2.44 -7.30
C PHE A 305 6.76 3.02 -8.72
N LEU A 306 7.49 4.09 -9.06
CA LEU A 306 7.40 4.72 -10.39
C LEU A 306 7.73 3.76 -11.52
N ASN A 307 8.78 2.94 -11.37
CA ASN A 307 9.16 1.96 -12.37
C ASN A 307 8.14 0.82 -12.45
N SER A 308 7.50 0.42 -11.35
CA SER A 308 6.47 -0.61 -11.33
C SER A 308 5.20 -0.21 -12.10
N ILE A 309 4.90 1.09 -12.22
CA ILE A 309 3.76 1.59 -13.00
C ILE A 309 3.83 1.10 -14.45
N LEU A 310 5.02 1.03 -15.05
CA LEU A 310 5.22 0.57 -16.43
C LEU A 310 4.80 -0.89 -16.65
N TYR A 311 4.77 -1.68 -15.57
CA TYR A 311 4.38 -3.10 -15.54
C TYR A 311 2.97 -3.33 -14.95
N SER A 312 2.26 -2.27 -14.58
CA SER A 312 0.89 -2.33 -14.03
C SER A 312 -0.15 -2.48 -15.16
N PHE A 313 -0.12 -3.58 -15.88
CA PHE A 313 -0.92 -3.78 -17.09
C PHE A 313 -2.43 -3.73 -16.84
N TYR A 314 -2.94 -4.31 -15.74
CA TYR A 314 -4.38 -4.39 -15.49
C TYR A 314 -5.06 -3.01 -15.39
N PRO A 315 -4.60 -2.05 -14.60
CA PRO A 315 -5.19 -0.72 -14.54
C PRO A 315 -5.28 -0.05 -15.91
N PHE A 316 -4.22 -0.13 -16.72
CA PHE A 316 -4.22 0.43 -18.07
C PHE A 316 -5.19 -0.28 -19.01
N MET A 317 -5.30 -1.62 -18.92
CA MET A 317 -6.25 -2.38 -19.74
C MET A 317 -7.70 -2.12 -19.34
N ALA A 318 -7.98 -1.97 -18.04
CA ALA A 318 -9.30 -1.61 -17.54
C ALA A 318 -9.74 -0.22 -18.08
N ILE A 319 -8.89 0.79 -17.95
CA ILE A 319 -9.16 2.15 -18.44
C ILE A 319 -9.31 2.16 -19.97
N LEU A 320 -8.42 1.46 -20.69
CA LEU A 320 -8.47 1.33 -22.15
C LEU A 320 -9.76 0.65 -22.60
N LEU A 321 -10.18 -0.42 -21.94
CA LEU A 321 -11.40 -1.17 -22.30
C LEU A 321 -12.64 -0.28 -22.18
N VAL A 322 -12.73 0.56 -21.14
CA VAL A 322 -13.81 1.56 -21.02
C VAL A 322 -13.86 2.46 -22.25
N VAL A 323 -12.71 3.04 -22.65
CA VAL A 323 -12.64 3.92 -23.84
C VAL A 323 -13.04 3.18 -25.11
N LEU A 324 -12.55 1.95 -25.30
CA LEU A 324 -12.87 1.13 -26.46
C LEU A 324 -14.37 0.82 -26.54
N VAL A 325 -14.98 0.43 -25.43
CA VAL A 325 -16.42 0.14 -25.36
C VAL A 325 -17.23 1.39 -25.71
N ILE A 326 -16.90 2.54 -25.13
CA ILE A 326 -17.60 3.81 -25.42
C ILE A 326 -17.41 4.20 -26.89
N THR A 327 -16.19 4.17 -27.39
CA THR A 327 -15.87 4.69 -28.74
C THR A 327 -16.42 3.80 -29.85
N THR A 328 -16.39 2.48 -29.66
CA THR A 328 -16.92 1.51 -30.63
C THR A 328 -18.42 1.30 -30.50
N GLY A 329 -19.03 1.65 -29.36
CA GLY A 329 -20.44 1.38 -29.05
C GLY A 329 -20.74 -0.12 -28.96
N ARG A 330 -19.75 -0.94 -28.60
CA ARG A 330 -19.90 -2.40 -28.49
C ARG A 330 -19.93 -2.82 -27.03
N GLU A 331 -20.92 -3.63 -26.69
CA GLU A 331 -21.11 -4.19 -25.35
C GLU A 331 -21.20 -5.72 -25.44
N PHE A 332 -20.92 -6.41 -24.36
CA PHE A 332 -21.03 -7.89 -24.29
C PHE A 332 -21.54 -8.38 -22.94
N GLY A 333 -21.91 -9.64 -22.90
CA GLY A 333 -22.41 -10.27 -21.69
C GLY A 333 -23.67 -9.60 -21.12
N PRO A 334 -23.86 -9.60 -19.80
CA PRO A 334 -25.04 -9.00 -19.17
C PRO A 334 -25.16 -7.48 -19.38
N MET A 335 -24.06 -6.75 -19.54
CA MET A 335 -24.07 -5.31 -19.81
C MET A 335 -24.76 -4.97 -21.14
N LEU A 336 -24.60 -5.80 -22.17
CA LEU A 336 -25.27 -5.65 -23.44
C LEU A 336 -26.79 -5.63 -23.28
N ALA A 337 -27.33 -6.51 -22.45
CA ALA A 337 -28.76 -6.57 -22.16
C ALA A 337 -29.21 -5.32 -21.38
N ALA A 338 -28.42 -4.83 -20.42
CA ALA A 338 -28.70 -3.64 -19.64
C ALA A 338 -28.74 -2.39 -20.53
N GLU A 339 -27.75 -2.20 -21.39
CA GLU A 339 -27.66 -1.06 -22.32
C GLU A 339 -28.79 -1.10 -23.37
N ARG A 340 -29.09 -2.26 -23.97
CA ARG A 340 -30.21 -2.43 -24.90
C ARG A 340 -31.55 -2.10 -24.23
N ARG A 341 -31.79 -2.55 -22.99
CA ARG A 341 -32.96 -2.19 -22.22
C ARG A 341 -33.05 -0.67 -22.05
N ALA A 342 -31.98 -0.03 -21.57
CA ALA A 342 -31.98 1.41 -21.34
C ALA A 342 -32.24 2.21 -22.63
N ARG A 343 -31.61 1.84 -23.75
CA ARG A 343 -31.78 2.50 -25.06
C ARG A 343 -33.20 2.38 -25.61
N SER A 344 -33.77 1.17 -25.58
CA SER A 344 -35.06 0.87 -26.21
C SER A 344 -36.26 1.34 -25.37
N THR A 345 -36.21 1.09 -24.06
CA THR A 345 -37.38 1.32 -23.17
C THR A 345 -37.30 2.62 -22.35
N GLY A 346 -36.09 3.22 -22.23
CA GLY A 346 -35.83 4.32 -21.31
C GLY A 346 -35.70 3.89 -19.83
N VAL A 347 -35.83 2.59 -19.50
CA VAL A 347 -35.67 2.05 -18.15
C VAL A 347 -34.18 1.88 -17.87
N THR A 348 -33.58 2.84 -17.19
CA THR A 348 -32.13 2.86 -16.92
C THR A 348 -31.71 1.94 -15.78
N ALA A 349 -32.61 1.63 -14.83
CA ALA A 349 -32.37 0.68 -13.76
C ALA A 349 -33.56 -0.24 -13.54
N PRO A 350 -33.37 -1.55 -13.23
CA PRO A 350 -34.41 -2.36 -12.65
C PRO A 350 -34.76 -1.85 -11.23
N PRO A 351 -35.92 -2.24 -10.66
CA PRO A 351 -36.29 -1.85 -9.30
C PRO A 351 -35.24 -2.32 -8.29
N VAL A 352 -34.65 -1.36 -7.55
CA VAL A 352 -33.63 -1.65 -6.53
C VAL A 352 -34.24 -2.36 -5.33
N LYS A 353 -33.70 -3.50 -4.95
CA LYS A 353 -34.17 -4.31 -3.81
C LYS A 353 -33.50 -3.95 -2.48
N SER A 354 -32.40 -3.20 -2.48
CA SER A 354 -31.61 -2.91 -1.29
C SER A 354 -31.23 -1.42 -1.21
N ARG A 355 -31.34 -0.82 -0.02
CA ARG A 355 -30.84 0.51 0.30
C ARG A 355 -29.83 0.38 1.43
N VAL A 356 -28.55 0.41 1.12
CA VAL A 356 -27.42 0.42 2.08
C VAL A 356 -26.60 1.68 1.80
N GLY A 357 -26.16 2.42 2.83
CA GLY A 357 -25.12 3.45 2.70
C GLY A 357 -25.58 4.90 2.44
N GLN A 358 -26.72 5.34 2.97
CA GLN A 358 -27.18 6.75 2.81
C GLN A 358 -26.40 7.78 3.63
N ASP A 359 -25.72 7.38 4.72
CA ASP A 359 -25.03 8.31 5.63
C ASP A 359 -23.69 8.83 5.05
N ASP A 360 -23.00 8.02 4.25
CA ASP A 360 -21.72 8.40 3.63
C ASP A 360 -21.90 9.38 2.47
N GLU A 361 -23.01 9.28 1.76
CA GLU A 361 -23.35 10.18 0.65
C GLU A 361 -23.56 11.63 1.12
N ALA A 362 -24.10 11.81 2.31
CA ALA A 362 -24.36 13.13 2.90
C ALA A 362 -23.06 13.82 3.37
N ALA A 363 -22.03 13.07 3.75
CA ALA A 363 -20.80 13.59 4.33
C ALA A 363 -19.95 14.42 3.32
N LEU A 364 -19.94 14.05 2.05
CA LEU A 364 -19.22 14.74 0.96
C LEU A 364 -20.14 15.62 0.09
N ALA A 365 -21.42 15.72 0.41
CA ALA A 365 -22.35 16.53 -0.36
C ALA A 365 -21.97 18.02 -0.30
N MET A 366 -22.09 18.70 -1.45
CA MET A 366 -21.92 20.16 -1.52
C MET A 366 -22.94 20.85 -0.62
N LYS A 367 -22.50 21.88 0.11
CA LYS A 367 -23.41 22.70 0.93
C LYS A 367 -24.45 23.42 0.04
N GLU A 368 -25.71 23.41 0.44
CA GLU A 368 -26.76 24.13 -0.24
C GLU A 368 -26.48 25.64 -0.29
N GLY A 369 -26.75 26.25 -1.44
CA GLY A 369 -26.52 27.68 -1.66
C GLY A 369 -25.10 28.09 -2.03
N VAL A 370 -24.14 27.15 -2.06
CA VAL A 370 -22.78 27.43 -2.54
C VAL A 370 -22.75 27.32 -4.07
N PRO A 371 -22.14 28.28 -4.79
CA PRO A 371 -21.99 28.15 -6.24
C PRO A 371 -20.94 27.12 -6.62
N PRO A 372 -21.25 26.20 -7.56
CA PRO A 372 -20.26 25.23 -8.05
C PRO A 372 -19.17 25.95 -8.86
N ARG A 373 -17.91 25.77 -8.46
CA ARG A 373 -16.74 26.44 -9.10
C ARG A 373 -15.58 25.47 -9.21
N ALA A 374 -15.27 25.00 -10.43
CA ALA A 374 -14.22 24.02 -10.70
C ALA A 374 -12.85 24.43 -10.14
N PHE A 375 -12.49 25.71 -10.16
CA PHE A 375 -11.19 26.19 -9.68
C PHE A 375 -10.99 25.97 -8.17
N ASN A 376 -12.05 25.84 -7.38
CA ASN A 376 -11.97 25.52 -5.95
C ASN A 376 -11.44 24.10 -5.69
N ALA A 377 -11.46 23.21 -6.68
CA ALA A 377 -10.83 21.90 -6.62
C ALA A 377 -9.53 21.85 -7.44
N LEU A 378 -9.52 22.40 -8.65
CA LEU A 378 -8.39 22.33 -9.56
C LEU A 378 -7.14 23.02 -9.03
N ILE A 379 -7.27 24.18 -8.34
CA ILE A 379 -6.12 24.92 -7.82
C ILE A 379 -5.46 24.17 -6.66
N PRO A 380 -6.16 23.70 -5.59
CA PRO A 380 -5.55 22.90 -4.53
C PRO A 380 -4.86 21.64 -5.05
N VAL A 381 -5.48 20.91 -5.98
CA VAL A 381 -4.91 19.71 -6.59
C VAL A 381 -3.66 20.05 -7.40
N ALA A 382 -3.68 21.12 -8.20
CA ALA A 382 -2.50 21.57 -8.94
C ALA A 382 -1.35 21.97 -8.01
N VAL A 383 -1.65 22.68 -6.91
CA VAL A 383 -0.64 23.03 -5.88
C VAL A 383 -0.05 21.78 -5.25
N MET A 384 -0.85 20.77 -4.96
CA MET A 384 -0.38 19.50 -4.42
C MET A 384 0.55 18.79 -5.42
N ILE A 385 0.16 18.66 -6.69
CA ILE A 385 0.99 18.03 -7.74
C ILE A 385 2.32 18.77 -7.90
N LEU A 386 2.27 20.08 -8.03
CA LEU A 386 3.48 20.91 -8.13
C LEU A 386 4.32 20.83 -6.85
N GLY A 387 3.67 20.76 -5.69
CA GLY A 387 4.33 20.60 -4.39
C GLY A 387 5.14 19.31 -4.29
N ILE A 388 4.64 18.19 -4.84
CA ILE A 388 5.41 16.93 -4.89
C ILE A 388 6.64 17.10 -5.80
N LEU A 389 6.47 17.61 -7.01
CA LEU A 389 7.59 17.79 -7.93
C LEU A 389 8.68 18.71 -7.35
N VAL A 390 8.27 19.82 -6.72
CA VAL A 390 9.18 20.73 -6.03
C VAL A 390 9.81 20.04 -4.81
N GLY A 391 9.03 19.31 -4.02
CA GLY A 391 9.52 18.58 -2.85
C GLY A 391 10.56 17.52 -3.20
N LEU A 392 10.35 16.75 -4.24
CA LEU A 392 11.31 15.76 -4.74
C LEU A 392 12.59 16.46 -5.24
N TYR A 393 12.45 17.56 -5.99
CA TYR A 393 13.59 18.33 -6.49
C TYR A 393 14.43 18.94 -5.36
N VAL A 394 13.79 19.48 -4.32
CA VAL A 394 14.46 20.14 -3.19
C VAL A 394 15.11 19.15 -2.22
N THR A 395 14.56 17.95 -2.08
CA THR A 395 15.05 16.92 -1.15
C THR A 395 15.98 15.90 -1.80
N GLY A 396 16.05 15.87 -3.13
CA GLY A 396 16.92 14.98 -3.89
C GLY A 396 18.26 15.62 -4.24
N GLU A 397 19.25 14.78 -4.49
CA GLU A 397 20.62 15.15 -4.87
C GLU A 397 21.01 14.43 -6.17
N GLY A 398 21.75 15.06 -7.05
CA GLY A 398 22.22 14.49 -8.31
C GLY A 398 22.24 15.48 -9.46
N ASP A 399 22.85 15.09 -10.57
CA ASP A 399 23.00 15.91 -11.79
C ASP A 399 21.88 15.66 -12.81
N THR A 400 21.17 14.55 -12.69
CA THR A 400 20.06 14.18 -13.58
C THR A 400 18.73 14.11 -12.82
N ILE A 401 17.62 14.32 -13.53
CA ILE A 401 16.27 14.21 -12.92
C ILE A 401 16.05 12.81 -12.30
N GLY A 402 16.61 11.76 -12.93
CA GLY A 402 16.52 10.40 -12.40
C GLY A 402 17.26 10.23 -11.07
N GLU A 403 18.47 10.75 -10.95
CA GLU A 403 19.25 10.74 -9.70
C GLU A 403 18.57 11.57 -8.60
N ILE A 404 18.08 12.77 -8.94
CA ILE A 404 17.34 13.63 -8.01
C ILE A 404 16.12 12.90 -7.45
N ILE A 405 15.31 12.27 -8.31
CA ILE A 405 14.12 11.50 -7.86
C ILE A 405 14.55 10.27 -7.07
N GLY A 406 15.64 9.60 -7.48
CA GLY A 406 16.17 8.41 -6.84
C GLY A 406 16.65 8.64 -5.41
N SER A 407 17.29 9.79 -5.15
CA SER A 407 17.84 10.16 -3.83
C SER A 407 16.86 10.98 -2.97
N ALA A 408 15.73 11.43 -3.53
CA ALA A 408 14.79 12.32 -2.85
C ALA A 408 14.12 11.68 -1.62
N ASN A 409 13.92 12.47 -0.56
CA ASN A 409 13.07 12.08 0.56
C ASN A 409 11.59 12.22 0.16
N SER A 410 11.03 11.15 -0.41
CA SER A 410 9.66 11.12 -0.90
C SER A 410 8.61 11.35 0.19
N TYR A 411 8.83 10.86 1.41
CA TYR A 411 7.90 11.05 2.54
C TYR A 411 7.73 12.53 2.90
N ARG A 412 8.84 13.28 2.97
CA ARG A 412 8.81 14.73 3.21
C ARG A 412 8.16 15.48 2.05
N ALA A 413 8.47 15.11 0.81
CA ALA A 413 7.88 15.74 -0.38
C ALA A 413 6.35 15.56 -0.41
N LEU A 414 5.86 14.34 -0.14
CA LEU A 414 4.43 14.03 -0.07
C LEU A 414 3.73 14.81 1.04
N MET A 415 4.33 14.88 2.23
CA MET A 415 3.77 15.64 3.37
C MET A 415 3.68 17.13 3.08
N TRP A 416 4.73 17.75 2.52
CA TRP A 416 4.71 19.18 2.18
C TRP A 416 3.66 19.50 1.11
N ALA A 417 3.54 18.64 0.12
CA ALA A 417 2.59 18.80 -0.97
C ALA A 417 1.14 18.72 -0.48
N SER A 418 0.82 17.69 0.30
CA SER A 418 -0.54 17.50 0.83
C SER A 418 -0.95 18.62 1.79
N LEU A 419 -0.04 19.05 2.67
CA LEU A 419 -0.28 20.20 3.54
C LEU A 419 -0.52 21.48 2.74
N SER A 420 0.30 21.74 1.70
CA SER A 420 0.14 22.90 0.85
C SER A 420 -1.20 22.90 0.11
N GLY A 421 -1.59 21.77 -0.48
CA GLY A 421 -2.88 21.60 -1.14
C GLY A 421 -4.05 21.81 -0.19
N ALA A 422 -3.99 21.19 1.00
CA ALA A 422 -5.02 21.33 2.04
C ALA A 422 -5.16 22.79 2.52
N LEU A 423 -4.05 23.46 2.80
CA LEU A 423 -4.04 24.87 3.20
C LEU A 423 -4.66 25.77 2.11
N VAL A 424 -4.29 25.56 0.85
CA VAL A 424 -4.85 26.32 -0.26
C VAL A 424 -6.36 26.09 -0.38
N ALA A 425 -6.84 24.85 -0.25
CA ALA A 425 -8.28 24.53 -0.25
C ALA A 425 -9.02 25.26 0.88
N ILE A 426 -8.48 25.22 2.10
CA ILE A 426 -9.04 25.90 3.28
C ILE A 426 -9.06 27.42 3.09
N LEU A 427 -7.92 28.01 2.70
CA LEU A 427 -7.78 29.45 2.52
C LEU A 427 -8.68 29.99 1.41
N MET A 428 -8.76 29.29 0.27
CA MET A 428 -9.67 29.66 -0.82
C MET A 428 -11.16 29.59 -0.40
N THR A 429 -11.52 28.57 0.36
CA THR A 429 -12.89 28.39 0.87
C THR A 429 -13.26 29.50 1.85
N ALA A 430 -12.37 29.82 2.78
CA ALA A 430 -12.54 30.89 3.77
C ALA A 430 -12.56 32.29 3.12
N ALA A 431 -11.62 32.58 2.21
CA ALA A 431 -11.53 33.86 1.51
C ALA A 431 -12.76 34.17 0.66
N GLN A 432 -13.35 33.14 0.03
CA GLN A 432 -14.60 33.25 -0.71
C GLN A 432 -15.85 33.23 0.20
N ARG A 433 -15.69 33.01 1.51
CA ARG A 433 -16.78 32.91 2.50
C ARG A 433 -17.84 31.86 2.13
N LEU A 434 -17.42 30.74 1.54
CA LEU A 434 -18.30 29.66 1.10
C LEU A 434 -18.77 28.80 2.29
N LEU A 435 -17.88 28.58 3.23
CA LEU A 435 -18.11 27.82 4.47
C LEU A 435 -17.62 28.64 5.67
N THR A 436 -18.22 28.44 6.83
CA THR A 436 -17.72 28.92 8.11
C THR A 436 -16.48 28.09 8.54
N LEU A 437 -15.74 28.54 9.53
CA LEU A 437 -14.58 27.79 10.05
C LEU A 437 -15.00 26.41 10.59
N ASP A 438 -16.10 26.35 11.32
CA ASP A 438 -16.62 25.09 11.84
C ASP A 438 -17.00 24.12 10.71
N GLU A 439 -17.65 24.63 9.66
CA GLU A 439 -18.02 23.83 8.48
C GLU A 439 -16.79 23.37 7.68
N ILE A 440 -15.69 24.15 7.66
CA ILE A 440 -14.42 23.75 7.03
C ILE A 440 -13.79 22.61 7.83
N VAL A 441 -13.76 22.72 9.16
CA VAL A 441 -13.25 21.67 10.05
C VAL A 441 -14.07 20.39 9.91
N ASP A 442 -15.40 20.50 9.94
CA ASP A 442 -16.31 19.36 9.75
C ASP A 442 -16.12 18.69 8.38
N ALA A 443 -15.94 19.49 7.32
CA ALA A 443 -15.69 18.98 5.98
C ALA A 443 -14.35 18.23 5.92
N TRP A 444 -13.30 18.80 6.53
CA TRP A 444 -11.98 18.17 6.60
C TRP A 444 -12.01 16.85 7.39
N VAL A 445 -12.65 16.85 8.56
CA VAL A 445 -12.79 15.64 9.40
C VAL A 445 -13.63 14.58 8.66
N SER A 446 -14.70 14.98 7.97
CA SER A 446 -15.51 14.06 7.18
C SER A 446 -14.71 13.41 6.06
N GLY A 447 -13.89 14.17 5.34
CA GLY A 447 -12.98 13.62 4.34
C GLY A 447 -11.98 12.63 4.95
N ALA A 448 -11.31 13.00 6.06
CA ALA A 448 -10.35 12.14 6.73
C ALA A 448 -10.95 10.82 7.26
N ARG A 449 -12.23 10.79 7.61
CA ARG A 449 -12.93 9.57 8.06
C ARG A 449 -12.89 8.42 7.05
N PHE A 450 -12.93 8.72 5.76
CA PHE A 450 -12.92 7.69 4.71
C PHE A 450 -11.62 6.88 4.68
N THR A 451 -10.50 7.48 5.10
CA THR A 451 -9.20 6.80 5.11
C THR A 451 -8.89 6.11 6.45
N PHE A 452 -9.76 6.21 7.46
CA PHE A 452 -9.46 5.73 8.81
C PHE A 452 -9.24 4.20 8.87
N ILE A 453 -10.10 3.42 8.20
CA ILE A 453 -9.95 1.95 8.15
C ILE A 453 -8.67 1.58 7.41
N ALA A 454 -8.35 2.27 6.32
CA ALA A 454 -7.10 2.07 5.58
C ALA A 454 -5.87 2.33 6.45
N MET A 455 -5.91 3.35 7.33
CA MET A 455 -4.82 3.62 8.27
C MET A 455 -4.65 2.51 9.32
N ILE A 456 -5.74 1.92 9.81
CA ILE A 456 -5.65 0.77 10.73
C ILE A 456 -5.01 -0.43 10.01
N ILE A 457 -5.43 -0.72 8.77
CA ILE A 457 -4.84 -1.79 7.95
C ILE A 457 -3.35 -1.54 7.77
N LEU A 458 -2.95 -0.31 7.47
CA LEU A 458 -1.56 0.08 7.26
C LEU A 458 -0.70 -0.15 8.51
N VAL A 459 -1.16 0.30 9.67
CA VAL A 459 -0.46 0.08 10.96
C VAL A 459 -0.28 -1.42 11.24
N LEU A 460 -1.32 -2.23 11.02
CA LEU A 460 -1.23 -3.69 11.21
C LEU A 460 -0.31 -4.35 10.17
N ALA A 461 -0.27 -3.84 8.93
CA ALA A 461 0.62 -4.32 7.88
C ALA A 461 2.10 -4.03 8.22
N TRP A 462 2.42 -2.82 8.70
CA TRP A 462 3.75 -2.48 9.18
C TRP A 462 4.18 -3.38 10.35
N SER A 463 3.27 -3.59 11.31
CA SER A 463 3.52 -4.50 12.44
C SER A 463 3.78 -5.95 11.97
N MET A 464 3.05 -6.41 10.95
CA MET A 464 3.25 -7.74 10.33
C MET A 464 4.58 -7.81 9.60
N SER A 465 5.00 -6.75 8.89
CA SER A 465 6.30 -6.65 8.24
C SER A 465 7.44 -6.83 9.25
N GLU A 466 7.36 -6.11 10.37
CA GLU A 466 8.35 -6.21 11.46
C GLU A 466 8.43 -7.63 12.02
N ILE A 467 7.30 -8.24 12.36
CA ILE A 467 7.25 -9.64 12.82
C ILE A 467 7.82 -10.61 11.79
N SER A 468 7.50 -10.43 10.51
CA SER A 468 8.02 -11.31 9.44
C SER A 468 9.54 -11.18 9.30
N ARG A 469 10.09 -9.99 9.54
CA ARG A 469 11.52 -9.73 9.57
C ARG A 469 12.17 -10.41 10.77
N GLU A 470 11.65 -10.24 11.98
CA GLU A 470 12.17 -10.87 13.20
C GLU A 470 12.07 -12.41 13.19
N LEU A 471 11.05 -12.94 12.49
CA LEU A 471 10.89 -14.38 12.26
C LEU A 471 11.71 -14.91 11.08
N HIS A 472 12.54 -14.08 10.43
CA HIS A 472 13.35 -14.50 9.29
C HIS A 472 12.54 -15.26 8.21
N THR A 473 11.32 -14.75 7.93
CA THR A 473 10.39 -15.40 6.99
C THR A 473 10.97 -15.48 5.58
N ALA A 474 11.71 -14.45 5.16
CA ALA A 474 12.37 -14.43 3.86
C ALA A 474 13.44 -15.51 3.74
N ASP A 475 14.30 -15.69 4.77
CA ASP A 475 15.37 -16.69 4.79
C ASP A 475 14.81 -18.11 4.70
N PHE A 476 13.71 -18.39 5.41
CA PHE A 476 13.00 -19.67 5.29
C PHE A 476 12.46 -19.90 3.88
N LEU A 477 11.84 -18.88 3.26
CA LEU A 477 11.29 -18.98 1.91
C LEU A 477 12.40 -19.22 0.87
N ILE A 478 13.53 -18.53 1.01
CA ILE A 478 14.71 -18.71 0.16
C ILE A 478 15.19 -20.16 0.27
N ALA A 479 15.41 -20.64 1.50
CA ALA A 479 15.90 -22.01 1.73
C ALA A 479 14.92 -23.08 1.23
N SER A 480 13.60 -22.78 1.20
CA SER A 480 12.57 -23.75 0.83
C SER A 480 12.20 -23.73 -0.65
N LEU A 481 12.22 -22.58 -1.31
CA LEU A 481 11.67 -22.35 -2.66
C LEU A 481 12.73 -21.94 -3.68
N GLY A 482 13.89 -21.49 -3.26
CA GLY A 482 14.90 -20.88 -4.13
C GLY A 482 15.28 -21.73 -5.33
N ASP A 483 15.40 -23.06 -5.15
CA ASP A 483 15.72 -23.99 -6.23
C ASP A 483 14.52 -24.37 -7.12
N SER A 484 13.29 -24.01 -6.73
CA SER A 484 12.06 -24.54 -7.34
C SER A 484 11.29 -23.53 -8.16
N LEU A 485 11.41 -22.23 -7.86
CA LEU A 485 10.60 -21.17 -8.47
C LEU A 485 11.51 -20.18 -9.21
N PRO A 486 11.48 -20.17 -10.56
CA PRO A 486 12.30 -19.23 -11.32
C PRO A 486 11.83 -17.78 -11.12
N ALA A 487 12.76 -16.84 -11.04
CA ALA A 487 12.47 -15.40 -10.88
C ALA A 487 11.47 -14.88 -11.93
N ALA A 488 11.58 -15.35 -13.16
CA ALA A 488 10.67 -14.99 -14.26
C ALA A 488 9.22 -15.43 -14.03
N ALA A 489 8.92 -16.42 -13.19
CA ALA A 489 7.54 -16.84 -12.91
C ALA A 489 6.88 -16.02 -11.80
N LEU A 490 7.69 -15.38 -10.93
CA LEU A 490 7.21 -14.67 -9.74
C LEU A 490 6.13 -13.62 -10.05
N PRO A 491 6.31 -12.66 -10.99
CA PRO A 491 5.32 -11.61 -11.19
C PRO A 491 3.93 -12.14 -11.54
N ALA A 492 3.84 -13.19 -12.34
CA ALA A 492 2.57 -13.78 -12.75
C ALA A 492 1.88 -14.53 -11.60
N VAL A 493 2.64 -15.30 -10.81
CA VAL A 493 2.14 -16.00 -9.62
C VAL A 493 1.65 -14.99 -8.58
N ILE A 494 2.42 -13.94 -8.33
CA ILE A 494 2.10 -12.86 -7.40
C ILE A 494 0.82 -12.13 -7.83
N PHE A 495 0.68 -11.80 -9.11
CA PHE A 495 -0.52 -11.16 -9.65
C PHE A 495 -1.78 -11.98 -9.38
N VAL A 496 -1.74 -13.30 -9.63
CA VAL A 496 -2.88 -14.20 -9.37
C VAL A 496 -3.17 -14.31 -7.87
N LEU A 497 -2.14 -14.43 -7.03
CA LEU A 497 -2.28 -14.51 -5.59
C LEU A 497 -2.89 -13.22 -5.01
N ALA A 498 -2.41 -12.06 -5.45
CA ALA A 498 -2.94 -10.77 -5.03
C ALA A 498 -4.40 -10.58 -5.47
N ALA A 499 -4.73 -10.97 -6.71
CA ALA A 499 -6.09 -10.92 -7.21
C ALA A 499 -7.04 -11.83 -6.41
N PHE A 500 -6.63 -13.05 -6.11
CA PHE A 500 -7.43 -13.98 -5.32
C PHE A 500 -7.63 -13.47 -3.88
N THR A 501 -6.59 -12.94 -3.27
CA THR A 501 -6.64 -12.34 -1.93
C THR A 501 -7.60 -11.16 -1.89
N ALA A 502 -7.46 -10.19 -2.80
CA ALA A 502 -8.32 -9.01 -2.86
C ALA A 502 -9.77 -9.37 -3.21
N PHE A 503 -10.01 -10.27 -4.15
CA PHE A 503 -11.35 -10.76 -4.49
C PHE A 503 -12.10 -11.33 -3.28
N SER A 504 -11.40 -12.12 -2.47
CA SER A 504 -12.00 -12.83 -1.34
C SER A 504 -12.17 -11.95 -0.11
N THR A 505 -11.30 -10.94 0.07
CA THR A 505 -11.35 -10.01 1.20
C THR A 505 -12.20 -8.78 0.92
N GLY A 506 -12.40 -8.45 -0.36
CA GLY A 506 -13.05 -7.22 -0.81
C GLY A 506 -12.21 -5.97 -0.52
N SER A 507 -10.87 -6.11 -0.46
CA SER A 507 -9.98 -4.99 -0.17
C SER A 507 -8.65 -5.13 -0.88
N SER A 508 -8.38 -4.21 -1.81
CA SER A 508 -7.06 -4.06 -2.43
C SER A 508 -5.99 -3.64 -1.41
N TRP A 509 -6.33 -2.74 -0.49
CA TRP A 509 -5.42 -2.31 0.58
C TRP A 509 -4.96 -3.47 1.45
N GLY A 510 -5.90 -4.32 1.89
CA GLY A 510 -5.58 -5.50 2.68
C GLY A 510 -4.66 -6.49 1.96
N ALA A 511 -4.92 -6.73 0.68
CA ALA A 511 -4.08 -7.61 -0.13
C ALA A 511 -2.66 -7.06 -0.31
N MET A 512 -2.53 -5.75 -0.60
CA MET A 512 -1.23 -5.07 -0.71
C MET A 512 -0.46 -5.12 0.62
N GLY A 513 -1.15 -4.80 1.75
CA GLY A 513 -0.55 -4.77 3.08
C GLY A 513 -0.02 -6.11 3.55
N ILE A 514 -0.65 -7.22 3.14
CA ILE A 514 -0.17 -8.57 3.47
C ILE A 514 0.95 -9.02 2.52
N LEU A 515 0.83 -8.72 1.23
CA LEU A 515 1.68 -9.33 0.22
C LEU A 515 2.97 -8.56 -0.07
N LEU A 516 2.97 -7.22 -0.07
CA LEU A 516 4.19 -6.45 -0.37
C LEU A 516 5.35 -6.77 0.59
N PRO A 517 5.14 -6.80 1.92
CA PRO A 517 6.21 -7.12 2.86
C PRO A 517 6.80 -8.54 2.69
N LEU A 518 6.00 -9.46 2.17
CA LEU A 518 6.41 -10.85 1.95
C LEU A 518 7.08 -11.04 0.58
N VAL A 519 6.50 -10.41 -0.44
CA VAL A 519 6.85 -10.64 -1.85
C VAL A 519 8.17 -9.97 -2.24
N LEU A 520 8.43 -8.75 -1.77
CA LEU A 520 9.63 -8.01 -2.20
C LEU A 520 10.93 -8.66 -1.70
N PRO A 521 11.07 -9.01 -0.41
CA PRO A 521 12.26 -9.72 0.07
C PRO A 521 12.45 -11.08 -0.63
N LEU A 522 11.37 -11.85 -0.80
CA LEU A 522 11.40 -13.12 -1.52
C LEU A 522 11.86 -12.95 -2.99
N CYS A 523 11.30 -11.95 -3.68
CA CYS A 523 11.66 -11.66 -5.07
C CYS A 523 13.13 -11.29 -5.20
N TRP A 524 13.62 -10.38 -4.36
CA TRP A 524 15.03 -9.97 -4.35
C TRP A 524 15.99 -11.12 -4.09
N ALA A 525 15.66 -11.96 -3.13
CA ALA A 525 16.44 -13.12 -2.80
C ALA A 525 16.53 -14.15 -3.94
N ILE A 526 15.39 -14.50 -4.58
CA ILE A 526 15.38 -15.41 -5.73
C ILE A 526 16.15 -14.81 -6.91
N MET A 527 16.02 -13.50 -7.16
CA MET A 527 16.84 -12.80 -8.16
C MET A 527 18.34 -12.90 -7.84
N GLY A 528 18.73 -12.75 -6.58
CA GLY A 528 20.10 -12.91 -6.11
C GLY A 528 20.66 -14.31 -6.38
N MET A 529 19.88 -15.35 -6.11
CA MET A 529 20.26 -16.75 -6.38
C MET A 529 20.46 -17.04 -7.88
N GLU A 530 19.68 -16.39 -8.75
CA GLU A 530 19.82 -16.49 -10.21
C GLU A 530 20.87 -15.51 -10.79
N GLY A 531 21.53 -14.71 -9.95
CA GLY A 531 22.51 -13.70 -10.36
C GLY A 531 21.91 -12.48 -11.06
N MET A 532 20.61 -12.21 -10.86
CA MET A 532 19.82 -11.15 -11.48
C MET A 532 19.74 -9.89 -10.59
N THR A 533 20.86 -9.43 -10.06
CA THR A 533 20.93 -8.22 -9.20
C THR A 533 21.46 -6.98 -9.94
N ALA A 534 21.76 -7.09 -11.22
CA ALA A 534 22.13 -5.95 -12.04
C ALA A 534 20.91 -5.07 -12.40
N GLY A 535 21.11 -3.77 -12.59
CA GLY A 535 20.02 -2.83 -12.88
C GLY A 535 19.17 -3.19 -14.11
N GLU A 536 19.73 -3.92 -15.08
CA GLU A 536 19.01 -4.44 -16.26
C GLU A 536 17.99 -5.52 -15.92
N ASP A 537 18.14 -6.21 -14.77
CA ASP A 537 17.26 -7.30 -14.31
C ASP A 537 16.14 -6.81 -13.37
N TYR A 538 16.16 -5.55 -12.95
CA TYR A 538 15.17 -4.98 -12.03
C TYR A 538 13.74 -4.98 -12.58
N PHE A 539 13.56 -5.31 -13.85
CA PHE A 539 12.22 -5.50 -14.43
C PHE A 539 11.42 -6.61 -13.72
N VAL A 540 12.09 -7.63 -13.16
CA VAL A 540 11.44 -8.69 -12.38
C VAL A 540 10.92 -8.12 -11.06
N LEU A 541 11.73 -7.33 -10.36
CA LEU A 541 11.32 -6.63 -9.13
C LEU A 541 10.15 -5.70 -9.40
N TYR A 542 10.24 -4.84 -10.42
CA TYR A 542 9.17 -3.89 -10.77
C TYR A 542 7.89 -4.62 -11.19
N SER A 543 8.00 -5.70 -11.96
CA SER A 543 6.87 -6.54 -12.35
C SER A 543 6.24 -7.25 -11.16
N SER A 544 7.04 -7.65 -10.16
CA SER A 544 6.53 -8.29 -8.93
C SER A 544 5.77 -7.30 -8.06
N VAL A 545 6.28 -6.08 -7.88
CA VAL A 545 5.55 -4.99 -7.22
C VAL A 545 4.26 -4.70 -7.96
N ALA A 546 4.33 -4.50 -9.29
CA ALA A 546 3.14 -4.31 -10.13
C ALA A 546 2.17 -5.50 -10.04
N GLY A 547 2.69 -6.71 -9.90
CA GLY A 547 1.90 -7.92 -9.69
C GLY A 547 1.03 -7.84 -8.45
N VAL A 548 1.58 -7.37 -7.32
CA VAL A 548 0.79 -7.14 -6.10
C VAL A 548 -0.21 -6.02 -6.31
N LEU A 549 0.23 -4.85 -6.79
CA LEU A 549 -0.62 -3.66 -6.91
C LEU A 549 -1.76 -3.88 -7.91
N ALA A 550 -1.43 -4.28 -9.13
CA ALA A 550 -2.40 -4.47 -10.21
C ALA A 550 -3.29 -5.71 -9.98
N GLY A 551 -2.72 -6.78 -9.40
CA GLY A 551 -3.47 -7.98 -9.02
C GLY A 551 -4.50 -7.69 -7.93
N ALA A 552 -4.11 -6.96 -6.90
CA ALA A 552 -5.01 -6.53 -5.84
C ALA A 552 -6.18 -5.69 -6.39
N VAL A 553 -5.91 -4.74 -7.29
CA VAL A 553 -6.96 -3.94 -7.95
C VAL A 553 -7.86 -4.79 -8.84
N TRP A 554 -7.32 -5.79 -9.56
CA TRP A 554 -8.14 -6.70 -10.35
C TRP A 554 -9.07 -7.54 -9.48
N GLY A 555 -8.56 -8.11 -8.41
CA GLY A 555 -9.36 -8.89 -7.45
C GLY A 555 -10.49 -8.07 -6.84
N ASP A 556 -10.16 -6.87 -6.39
CA ASP A 556 -11.09 -5.90 -5.83
C ASP A 556 -12.20 -5.53 -6.82
N HIS A 557 -11.84 -5.15 -8.03
CA HIS A 557 -12.74 -4.79 -9.13
C HIS A 557 -13.66 -5.94 -9.60
N CYS A 558 -13.32 -7.20 -9.29
CA CYS A 558 -14.14 -8.37 -9.52
C CYS A 558 -15.02 -8.77 -8.32
N SER A 559 -14.72 -8.25 -7.11
CA SER A 559 -15.27 -8.74 -5.87
C SER A 559 -16.69 -8.21 -5.59
N PRO A 560 -17.65 -9.09 -5.24
CA PRO A 560 -18.98 -8.66 -4.82
C PRO A 560 -19.03 -8.06 -3.41
N ILE A 561 -17.92 -8.08 -2.67
CA ILE A 561 -17.83 -7.53 -1.31
C ILE A 561 -16.84 -6.38 -1.22
N SER A 562 -16.30 -5.92 -2.36
CA SER A 562 -15.41 -4.77 -2.44
C SER A 562 -16.14 -3.48 -2.02
N ASP A 563 -15.47 -2.68 -1.21
CA ASP A 563 -15.97 -1.38 -0.76
C ASP A 563 -16.15 -0.41 -1.94
N THR A 564 -15.19 -0.35 -2.88
CA THR A 564 -15.30 0.50 -4.08
C THR A 564 -16.43 0.06 -4.99
N THR A 565 -16.63 -1.25 -5.21
CA THR A 565 -17.71 -1.81 -6.02
C THR A 565 -19.08 -1.57 -5.36
N VAL A 566 -19.18 -1.69 -4.03
CA VAL A 566 -20.39 -1.34 -3.28
C VAL A 566 -20.70 0.16 -3.44
N MET A 567 -19.71 1.03 -3.23
CA MET A 567 -19.88 2.48 -3.34
C MET A 567 -20.22 2.93 -4.77
N SER A 568 -19.63 2.31 -5.80
CA SER A 568 -19.96 2.57 -7.22
C SER A 568 -21.39 2.20 -7.53
N SER A 569 -21.88 1.08 -6.98
CA SER A 569 -23.28 0.67 -7.12
C SER A 569 -24.23 1.69 -6.48
N LEU A 570 -23.94 2.09 -5.23
CA LEU A 570 -24.75 3.03 -4.46
C LEU A 570 -24.78 4.41 -5.12
N SER A 571 -23.60 4.96 -5.45
CA SER A 571 -23.47 6.28 -6.06
C SER A 571 -24.10 6.35 -7.45
N ALA A 572 -24.04 5.27 -8.24
CA ALA A 572 -24.73 5.17 -9.51
C ALA A 572 -26.24 4.90 -9.34
N GLY A 573 -26.72 4.48 -8.18
CA GLY A 573 -28.10 4.04 -7.94
C GLY A 573 -28.44 2.75 -8.70
N CYS A 574 -27.49 1.83 -8.76
CA CYS A 574 -27.58 0.50 -9.37
C CYS A 574 -27.79 -0.56 -8.29
N ASP A 575 -28.48 -1.65 -8.63
CA ASP A 575 -28.45 -2.85 -7.77
C ASP A 575 -27.03 -3.42 -7.75
N HIS A 576 -26.54 -3.67 -6.54
CA HIS A 576 -25.13 -4.06 -6.34
C HIS A 576 -24.78 -5.38 -7.06
N ILE A 577 -25.66 -6.38 -6.98
CA ILE A 577 -25.39 -7.68 -7.63
C ILE A 577 -25.47 -7.55 -9.16
N GLU A 578 -26.37 -6.72 -9.69
CA GLU A 578 -26.41 -6.46 -11.13
C GLU A 578 -25.17 -5.67 -11.60
N HIS A 579 -24.65 -4.76 -10.78
CA HIS A 579 -23.37 -4.10 -11.09
C HIS A 579 -22.24 -5.14 -11.20
N VAL A 580 -21.99 -5.95 -10.18
CA VAL A 580 -20.96 -7.00 -10.19
C VAL A 580 -21.14 -7.94 -11.38
N ARG A 581 -22.35 -8.41 -11.62
CA ARG A 581 -22.68 -9.31 -12.73
C ARG A 581 -22.36 -8.72 -14.10
N THR A 582 -22.60 -7.42 -14.29
CA THR A 582 -22.37 -6.74 -15.57
C THR A 582 -20.92 -6.35 -15.77
N GLN A 583 -20.17 -6.02 -14.69
CA GLN A 583 -18.78 -5.61 -14.70
C GLN A 583 -17.81 -6.80 -14.87
N LEU A 584 -18.10 -7.93 -14.21
CA LEU A 584 -17.17 -9.07 -14.13
C LEU A 584 -16.63 -9.54 -15.49
N PRO A 585 -17.42 -9.67 -16.58
CA PRO A 585 -16.87 -10.06 -17.88
C PRO A 585 -15.82 -9.09 -18.44
N TYR A 586 -15.97 -7.77 -18.16
CA TYR A 586 -15.02 -6.74 -18.57
C TYR A 586 -13.73 -6.82 -17.77
N ALA A 587 -13.85 -6.95 -16.46
CA ALA A 587 -12.70 -7.12 -15.57
C ALA A 587 -11.91 -8.42 -15.90
N LEU A 588 -12.60 -9.52 -16.22
CA LEU A 588 -11.97 -10.77 -16.64
C LEU A 588 -11.24 -10.61 -17.99
N LEU A 589 -11.81 -9.92 -18.98
CA LEU A 589 -11.16 -9.67 -20.26
C LEU A 589 -9.89 -8.83 -20.06
N ALA A 590 -9.99 -7.73 -19.32
CA ALA A 590 -8.85 -6.85 -19.04
C ALA A 590 -7.76 -7.58 -18.21
N GLY A 591 -8.15 -8.38 -17.21
CA GLY A 591 -7.23 -9.16 -16.38
C GLY A 591 -6.52 -10.27 -17.15
N ALA A 592 -7.26 -11.00 -18.00
CA ALA A 592 -6.67 -12.04 -18.85
C ALA A 592 -5.69 -11.45 -19.87
N ALA A 593 -6.01 -10.30 -20.46
CA ALA A 593 -5.10 -9.59 -21.37
C ALA A 593 -3.86 -9.07 -20.62
N ALA A 594 -4.04 -8.49 -19.43
CA ALA A 594 -2.95 -7.99 -18.60
C ALA A 594 -2.00 -9.11 -18.16
N LEU A 595 -2.53 -10.21 -17.63
CA LEU A 595 -1.71 -11.35 -17.18
C LEU A 595 -1.06 -12.08 -18.36
N GLY A 596 -1.86 -12.47 -19.36
CA GLY A 596 -1.40 -13.38 -20.42
C GLY A 596 -0.52 -12.72 -21.49
N ALA A 597 -0.81 -11.45 -21.84
CA ALA A 597 -0.08 -10.74 -22.89
C ALA A 597 0.82 -9.61 -22.34
N GLY A 598 0.56 -9.15 -21.12
CA GLY A 598 1.38 -8.15 -20.42
C GLY A 598 2.38 -8.79 -19.47
N THR A 599 1.93 -9.16 -18.25
CA THR A 599 2.79 -9.60 -17.14
C THR A 599 3.64 -10.82 -17.52
N LEU A 600 3.03 -11.87 -18.04
CA LEU A 600 3.74 -13.12 -18.30
C LEU A 600 4.89 -12.96 -19.32
N PRO A 601 4.71 -12.36 -20.51
CA PRO A 601 5.81 -12.20 -21.44
C PRO A 601 6.90 -11.24 -20.95
N THR A 602 6.52 -10.18 -20.22
CA THR A 602 7.50 -9.21 -19.68
C THR A 602 8.34 -9.80 -18.56
N SER A 603 7.80 -10.74 -17.79
CA SER A 603 8.56 -11.48 -16.78
C SER A 603 9.68 -12.35 -17.38
N PHE A 604 9.53 -12.75 -18.64
CA PHE A 604 10.55 -13.47 -19.41
C PHE A 604 11.44 -12.54 -20.28
N GLY A 605 11.48 -11.25 -19.96
CA GLY A 605 12.39 -10.29 -20.60
C GLY A 605 11.83 -9.57 -21.83
N LEU A 606 10.54 -9.73 -22.16
CA LEU A 606 9.92 -8.88 -23.20
C LEU A 606 9.87 -7.43 -22.68
N PRO A 607 10.32 -6.42 -23.45
CA PRO A 607 10.20 -5.03 -23.03
C PRO A 607 8.76 -4.65 -22.64
N TRP A 608 8.59 -3.90 -21.53
CA TRP A 608 7.30 -3.53 -20.97
C TRP A 608 6.35 -2.89 -22.00
N TRP A 609 6.86 -2.05 -22.90
CA TRP A 609 6.05 -1.38 -23.93
C TRP A 609 5.50 -2.35 -24.98
N LEU A 610 6.22 -3.43 -25.31
CA LEU A 610 5.71 -4.50 -26.17
C LEU A 610 4.63 -5.31 -25.46
N GLY A 611 4.81 -5.62 -24.16
CA GLY A 611 3.78 -6.23 -23.32
C GLY A 611 2.52 -5.36 -23.25
N MET A 612 2.68 -4.05 -23.10
CA MET A 612 1.56 -3.10 -23.11
C MET A 612 0.80 -3.10 -24.43
N LEU A 613 1.51 -3.07 -25.56
CA LEU A 613 0.91 -3.15 -26.89
C LEU A 613 0.21 -4.50 -27.14
N ALA A 614 0.82 -5.60 -26.69
CA ALA A 614 0.24 -6.93 -26.83
C ALA A 614 -1.04 -7.07 -25.99
N ALA A 615 -1.03 -6.63 -24.72
CA ALA A 615 -2.21 -6.62 -23.87
C ALA A 615 -3.34 -5.74 -24.44
N ALA A 616 -2.99 -4.56 -24.96
CA ALA A 616 -3.94 -3.68 -25.63
C ALA A 616 -4.53 -4.34 -26.89
N ALA A 617 -3.71 -5.00 -27.71
CA ALA A 617 -4.18 -5.73 -28.89
C ALA A 617 -5.15 -6.86 -28.51
N VAL A 618 -4.82 -7.65 -27.48
CA VAL A 618 -5.71 -8.71 -26.96
C VAL A 618 -7.03 -8.12 -26.46
N THR A 619 -7.00 -7.00 -25.75
CA THR A 619 -8.19 -6.30 -25.28
C THR A 619 -9.07 -5.83 -26.45
N VAL A 620 -8.48 -5.23 -27.50
CA VAL A 620 -9.21 -4.79 -28.70
C VAL A 620 -9.82 -5.98 -29.44
N VAL A 621 -9.03 -7.04 -29.64
CA VAL A 621 -9.52 -8.26 -30.32
C VAL A 621 -10.63 -8.93 -29.50
N GLY A 622 -10.45 -9.06 -28.19
CA GLY A 622 -11.46 -9.61 -27.29
C GLY A 622 -12.78 -8.83 -27.37
N LEU A 623 -12.74 -7.50 -27.32
CA LEU A 623 -13.94 -6.67 -27.47
C LEU A 623 -14.58 -6.83 -28.86
N ARG A 624 -13.80 -6.97 -29.93
CA ARG A 624 -14.34 -7.18 -31.29
C ARG A 624 -15.03 -8.54 -31.44
N LEU A 625 -14.48 -9.57 -30.83
CA LEU A 625 -15.03 -10.94 -30.89
C LEU A 625 -16.25 -11.12 -30.00
N LEU A 626 -16.23 -10.58 -28.80
CA LEU A 626 -17.31 -10.75 -27.80
C LEU A 626 -18.41 -9.70 -27.93
N GLY A 627 -18.05 -8.48 -28.37
CA GLY A 627 -18.95 -7.32 -28.33
C GLY A 627 -19.92 -7.25 -29.50
N GLU A 628 -21.14 -6.84 -29.19
CA GLU A 628 -22.18 -6.51 -30.15
C GLU A 628 -22.51 -5.00 -30.11
N PRO A 629 -22.91 -4.39 -31.24
CA PRO A 629 -23.21 -2.96 -31.29
C PRO A 629 -24.47 -2.59 -30.51
N VAL A 630 -24.45 -1.43 -29.87
CA VAL A 630 -25.58 -0.76 -29.24
C VAL A 630 -25.74 0.62 -29.89
N GLU A 631 -26.96 0.97 -30.25
CA GLU A 631 -27.26 2.26 -30.89
C GLU A 631 -26.94 3.46 -29.98
N ASP A 632 -26.37 4.54 -30.57
CA ASP A 632 -26.12 5.80 -29.88
C ASP A 632 -27.42 6.60 -29.77
N TYR A 633 -27.96 6.72 -28.57
CA TYR A 633 -29.16 7.49 -28.31
C TYR A 633 -28.86 9.00 -28.25
N ARG A 634 -29.64 9.78 -28.98
CA ARG A 634 -29.63 11.25 -28.96
C ARG A 634 -31.05 11.73 -28.61
N PRO A 635 -31.22 12.45 -27.50
CA PRO A 635 -32.53 13.07 -27.23
C PRO A 635 -32.84 14.12 -28.31
N GLU A 636 -34.11 14.18 -28.71
CA GLU A 636 -34.63 15.18 -29.64
C GLU A 636 -34.57 16.60 -29.05
#